data_052ecdd256543d9ee3769e7bedc1ce63
#
_entry.id   052ecdd256543d9ee3769e7bedc1ce63
#
_cell.length_a   1.000
_cell.length_b   1.000
_cell.length_c   1.000
_cell.angle_alpha   90.00
_cell.angle_beta   90.00
_cell.angle_gamma   90.00
#
_symmetry.space_group_name_H-M   'P 1'
#
loop_
_entity.id
_entity.type
_entity.pdbx_description
1 polymer ?
#
loop_
_entity_poly.entity_id
_entity_poly.type
_entity_poly.pdbx_seq_one_letter_code
_entity_poly.pdbx_strand_id
1 'polypeptide(L)'
;MADIDALLGTGGAARAPRPAPEPAPEPKQEKKTTPKPRLHIVDDAETVTETDSPTGPSAADAKAAQQGAITAAVDELAALWREIEAGAQCPGPQQVDTVIEESPERMARIWAQRFEQESKRRELFGCNANVQVRVTGETGVTIRAEIRPDMTAAEAIATFQQTALAMSSGHYDGWLDTGARGPHGGQIIMLHRPVVGVNPKTAFRAVNHDVYQIYEGAPHRREALWFNAGLAIKKVDRRYTAPKDPKNPKSKPQVVYRYEFPTIIECLGDTGRGPGFVVAMHREQGIGDFELALPKLSALLRCDLKLVARKPGIVEIQLLHRAAPTWPKQTTLSPRQLWRPQSRAEVLLAAKSGILLPVGVTREGKPVMVNLKERPHVLIAGTSGAGKSTLLRLQLRALQVQLSRGGTLILADAKGADMRTVYAANVGQNLSIETASIHRAITYAYDLMERRKLIYKRLIAQGIPDVFEPCIVVIDEFGAFAAVGLSDGASSADKAGIQAAMIKLRHVLKQGRSLGVHLILSTQDVAKESGIDAKLLAVMRVRIMVGRPEEGSGGHLVKLFQQGERAAVQAATSHIGPNDMGLGVTVTAEGKVTAFKAFYNDEDANATMDAALTAAGRRPRFGWEFPDDDGAWLERTCAETKDVPSVDSIPAIALESDPGVPILGRSRFDEGSPDYDPGSPPLNSAHAEF
;
A
#
# COMPACT_ATOMS: atom_id res chain seq x y z
N MET A 1 -52.90 19.53 5.26
CA MET A 1 -52.89 18.17 5.79
C MET A 1 -53.60 17.29 4.78
N ALA A 2 -52.96 16.87 3.79
CA ALA A 2 -53.44 15.90 2.82
C ALA A 2 -52.25 15.05 2.38
N ASP A 3 -52.49 13.76 2.48
CA ASP A 3 -51.78 12.65 1.83
C ASP A 3 -50.26 12.52 1.94
N ILE A 4 -49.82 11.94 3.07
CA ILE A 4 -48.55 11.26 3.22
C ILE A 4 -48.68 9.72 3.05
N ASP A 5 -49.89 9.19 3.01
CA ASP A 5 -50.13 7.74 2.93
C ASP A 5 -50.02 7.13 1.51
N ALA A 6 -49.85 7.94 0.49
CA ALA A 6 -49.77 7.49 -0.92
C ALA A 6 -48.36 7.05 -1.39
N LEU A 7 -47.33 7.09 -0.54
CA LEU A 7 -45.93 6.75 -0.90
C LEU A 7 -45.42 5.45 -0.23
N LEU A 8 -46.24 4.73 0.51
CA LEU A 8 -45.89 3.44 1.07
C LEU A 8 -46.69 2.32 0.39
N GLY A 9 -46.25 1.91 -0.78
CA GLY A 9 -46.80 0.75 -1.48
C GLY A 9 -46.65 -0.54 -0.67
N THR A 10 -47.73 -1.02 -0.09
CA THR A 10 -47.83 -2.34 0.52
C THR A 10 -48.02 -3.39 -0.55
N GLY A 11 -46.90 -3.94 -1.06
CA GLY A 11 -46.88 -5.19 -1.87
C GLY A 11 -46.81 -6.40 -0.93
N GLY A 12 -47.90 -7.14 -0.79
CA GLY A 12 -47.93 -8.39 -0.03
C GLY A 12 -47.06 -9.46 -0.69
N ALA A 13 -46.05 -9.95 0.00
CA ALA A 13 -45.28 -11.12 -0.37
C ALA A 13 -45.85 -12.35 0.36
N ALA A 14 -46.27 -13.33 -0.41
CA ALA A 14 -46.74 -14.62 0.06
C ALA A 14 -45.66 -15.36 0.86
N ARG A 15 -46.07 -15.92 1.97
CA ARG A 15 -45.27 -16.72 2.90
C ARG A 15 -44.92 -18.06 2.23
N ALA A 16 -43.61 -18.32 2.00
CA ALA A 16 -43.10 -19.63 1.62
C ALA A 16 -43.25 -20.65 2.78
N PRO A 17 -43.49 -21.94 2.50
CA PRO A 17 -43.65 -22.97 3.51
C PRO A 17 -42.34 -23.31 4.20
N ARG A 18 -42.40 -23.62 5.51
CA ARG A 18 -41.28 -24.09 6.32
C ARG A 18 -40.71 -25.40 5.78
N PRO A 19 -39.39 -25.55 5.72
CA PRO A 19 -38.79 -26.86 5.45
C PRO A 19 -38.98 -27.81 6.63
N ALA A 20 -39.11 -29.09 6.30
CA ALA A 20 -39.25 -30.20 7.23
C ALA A 20 -37.97 -30.39 8.08
N PRO A 21 -38.06 -30.97 9.30
CA PRO A 21 -36.91 -31.20 10.17
C PRO A 21 -35.99 -32.27 9.62
N GLU A 22 -34.67 -32.01 9.68
CA GLU A 22 -33.60 -32.97 9.32
C GLU A 22 -33.63 -34.21 10.23
N PRO A 23 -33.32 -35.39 9.69
CA PRO A 23 -33.20 -36.62 10.48
C PRO A 23 -31.96 -36.61 11.38
N ALA A 24 -32.08 -37.22 12.54
CA ALA A 24 -31.04 -37.33 13.54
C ALA A 24 -29.82 -38.09 13.02
N PRO A 25 -28.59 -37.73 13.47
CA PRO A 25 -27.37 -38.37 13.01
C PRO A 25 -27.21 -39.79 13.56
N GLU A 26 -26.83 -40.71 12.68
CA GLU A 26 -26.47 -42.09 13.00
C GLU A 26 -25.23 -42.19 13.92
N PRO A 27 -25.13 -43.22 14.76
CA PRO A 27 -24.03 -43.37 15.72
C PRO A 27 -22.71 -43.71 15.00
N LYS A 28 -21.64 -42.98 15.35
CA LYS A 28 -20.29 -43.17 14.84
C LYS A 28 -19.74 -44.54 15.27
N GLN A 29 -19.36 -45.34 14.30
CA GLN A 29 -18.59 -46.57 14.51
C GLN A 29 -17.19 -46.22 15.01
N GLU A 30 -16.79 -46.84 16.12
CA GLU A 30 -15.43 -46.81 16.69
C GLU A 30 -14.43 -47.45 15.71
N LYS A 31 -13.45 -46.67 15.26
CA LYS A 31 -12.29 -47.19 14.52
C LYS A 31 -11.34 -47.89 15.48
N LYS A 32 -11.18 -49.20 15.33
CA LYS A 32 -10.15 -50.01 15.95
C LYS A 32 -8.77 -49.45 15.61
N THR A 33 -8.02 -49.12 16.62
CA THR A 33 -6.61 -48.72 16.53
C THR A 33 -5.75 -49.96 16.27
N THR A 34 -5.08 -50.00 15.12
CA THR A 34 -3.99 -50.93 14.82
C THR A 34 -2.71 -50.49 15.52
N PRO A 35 -1.94 -51.41 16.15
CA PRO A 35 -0.73 -51.07 16.86
C PRO A 35 0.43 -50.73 15.90
N LYS A 36 1.21 -49.71 16.24
CA LYS A 36 2.44 -49.30 15.54
C LYS A 36 3.47 -50.41 15.59
N PRO A 37 4.19 -50.73 14.49
CA PRO A 37 5.30 -51.64 14.51
C PRO A 37 6.46 -51.05 15.33
N ARG A 38 6.99 -51.86 16.26
CA ARG A 38 8.24 -51.60 16.97
C ARG A 38 9.41 -51.88 16.02
N LEU A 39 10.30 -50.90 15.85
CA LEU A 39 11.59 -51.12 15.20
C LEU A 39 12.44 -52.05 16.08
N HIS A 40 12.78 -53.22 15.57
CA HIS A 40 13.84 -54.03 16.08
C HIS A 40 15.17 -53.54 15.48
N ILE A 41 16.09 -53.12 16.34
CA ILE A 41 17.49 -52.89 15.98
C ILE A 41 18.12 -54.28 15.92
N VAL A 42 18.60 -54.69 14.75
CA VAL A 42 19.45 -55.85 14.58
C VAL A 42 20.87 -55.31 14.42
N ASP A 43 21.71 -55.61 15.41
CA ASP A 43 23.17 -55.46 15.32
C ASP A 43 23.71 -56.62 14.45
N ASP A 44 24.11 -56.29 13.21
CA ASP A 44 25.01 -57.15 12.46
C ASP A 44 26.21 -56.32 11.99
N ALA A 45 27.33 -56.57 12.69
CA ALA A 45 28.64 -56.07 12.33
C ALA A 45 29.22 -56.94 11.21
N GLU A 46 29.13 -56.47 9.96
CA GLU A 46 29.99 -56.96 8.88
C GLU A 46 31.02 -55.91 8.50
N THR A 47 32.27 -56.28 8.67
CA THR A 47 33.48 -55.57 8.26
C THR A 47 33.50 -55.41 6.75
N VAL A 48 33.28 -54.18 6.27
CA VAL A 48 33.57 -53.77 4.90
C VAL A 48 34.87 -52.98 4.88
N THR A 49 35.83 -53.51 4.13
CA THR A 49 37.13 -52.93 3.84
C THR A 49 37.02 -51.53 3.26
N GLU A 50 37.73 -50.59 3.87
CA GLU A 50 37.91 -49.22 3.43
C GLU A 50 38.52 -49.18 2.03
N THR A 51 37.76 -48.66 1.06
CA THR A 51 38.31 -48.06 -0.15
C THR A 51 38.30 -46.55 0.05
N ASP A 52 39.47 -45.94 -0.07
CA ASP A 52 39.70 -44.50 0.02
C ASP A 52 38.77 -43.69 -0.90
N SER A 53 37.75 -43.10 -0.30
CA SER A 53 37.00 -42.01 -0.89
C SER A 53 37.52 -40.69 -0.26
N PRO A 54 37.66 -39.60 -0.99
CA PRO A 54 38.14 -38.35 -0.42
C PRO A 54 37.19 -37.91 0.70
N THR A 55 37.72 -37.92 1.93
CA THR A 55 37.01 -37.51 3.12
C THR A 55 36.60 -36.04 3.02
N GLY A 56 35.33 -35.80 2.79
CA GLY A 56 34.73 -34.46 3.02
C GLY A 56 35.01 -34.00 4.46
N PRO A 57 34.99 -32.71 4.76
CA PRO A 57 35.31 -32.18 6.07
C PRO A 57 34.44 -32.83 7.14
N SER A 58 35.09 -33.25 8.26
CA SER A 58 34.37 -33.88 9.36
C SER A 58 33.28 -32.98 9.93
N ALA A 59 32.27 -33.54 10.56
CA ALA A 59 31.20 -32.76 11.21
C ALA A 59 31.77 -31.75 12.24
N ALA A 60 32.92 -32.05 12.83
CA ALA A 60 33.65 -31.15 13.72
C ALA A 60 34.26 -29.96 12.96
N ASP A 61 34.86 -30.21 11.80
CA ASP A 61 35.44 -29.17 10.95
C ASP A 61 34.35 -28.25 10.37
N ALA A 62 33.23 -28.79 9.93
CA ALA A 62 32.07 -28.01 9.45
C ALA A 62 31.50 -27.12 10.57
N LYS A 63 31.43 -27.64 11.80
CA LYS A 63 30.98 -26.85 12.95
C LYS A 63 31.98 -25.76 13.34
N ALA A 64 33.28 -26.04 13.27
CA ALA A 64 34.34 -25.06 13.52
C ALA A 64 34.33 -23.94 12.46
N ALA A 65 34.19 -24.30 11.19
CA ALA A 65 34.07 -23.35 10.10
C ALA A 65 32.82 -22.44 10.25
N GLN A 66 31.68 -23.03 10.59
CA GLN A 66 30.47 -22.27 10.89
C GLN A 66 30.66 -21.31 12.07
N GLN A 67 31.32 -21.75 13.12
CA GLN A 67 31.60 -20.94 14.30
C GLN A 67 32.55 -19.78 13.97
N GLY A 68 33.59 -20.02 13.14
CA GLY A 68 34.49 -18.99 12.63
C GLY A 68 33.75 -17.93 11.79
N ALA A 69 32.90 -18.35 10.86
CA ALA A 69 32.13 -17.48 10.03
C ALA A 69 31.17 -16.59 10.85
N ILE A 70 30.54 -17.12 11.89
CA ILE A 70 29.67 -16.32 12.79
C ILE A 70 30.53 -15.29 13.56
N THR A 71 31.69 -15.64 14.04
CA THR A 71 32.58 -14.71 14.75
C THR A 71 33.03 -13.59 13.83
N ALA A 72 33.47 -13.89 12.61
CA ALA A 72 33.87 -12.89 11.63
C ALA A 72 32.72 -11.92 11.30
N ALA A 73 31.50 -12.43 11.14
CA ALA A 73 30.33 -11.58 10.88
C ALA A 73 29.97 -10.65 12.06
N VAL A 74 30.16 -11.10 13.30
CA VAL A 74 29.97 -10.25 14.49
C VAL A 74 31.02 -9.16 14.55
N ASP A 75 32.30 -9.50 14.32
CA ASP A 75 33.42 -8.55 14.33
C ASP A 75 33.26 -7.49 13.22
N GLU A 76 32.81 -7.91 12.05
CA GLU A 76 32.50 -7.00 10.93
C GLU A 76 31.38 -6.01 11.28
N LEU A 77 30.26 -6.50 11.82
CA LEU A 77 29.17 -5.63 12.26
C LEU A 77 29.62 -4.68 13.38
N ALA A 78 30.43 -5.17 14.32
CA ALA A 78 31.00 -4.33 15.38
C ALA A 78 31.90 -3.22 14.81
N ALA A 79 32.66 -3.51 13.76
CA ALA A 79 33.49 -2.51 13.08
C ALA A 79 32.64 -1.43 12.42
N LEU A 80 31.57 -1.81 11.71
CA LEU A 80 30.64 -0.87 11.09
C LEU A 80 29.93 0.02 12.13
N TRP A 81 29.57 -0.56 13.29
CA TRP A 81 28.95 0.23 14.37
C TRP A 81 29.94 1.22 15.00
N ARG A 82 31.22 0.87 15.13
CA ARG A 82 32.26 1.83 15.55
C ARG A 82 32.44 2.98 14.55
N GLU A 83 32.33 2.72 13.25
CA GLU A 83 32.32 3.77 12.22
C GLU A 83 31.13 4.71 12.38
N ILE A 84 29.94 4.17 12.70
CA ILE A 84 28.73 4.96 12.99
C ILE A 84 28.93 5.82 14.24
N GLU A 85 29.47 5.25 15.30
CA GLU A 85 29.77 5.98 16.56
C GLU A 85 30.82 7.07 16.36
N ALA A 86 31.75 6.86 15.41
CA ALA A 86 32.75 7.86 15.01
C ALA A 86 32.16 9.01 14.16
N GLY A 87 30.86 8.99 13.83
CA GLY A 87 30.15 10.09 13.21
C GLY A 87 29.70 9.89 11.77
N ALA A 88 29.64 8.65 11.28
CA ALA A 88 29.04 8.37 9.96
C ALA A 88 27.58 8.86 9.91
N GLN A 89 27.21 9.57 8.86
CA GLN A 89 25.89 10.13 8.67
C GLN A 89 25.34 9.74 7.29
N CYS A 90 24.18 9.09 7.27
CA CYS A 90 23.49 8.79 6.02
C CYS A 90 22.60 9.96 5.62
N PRO A 91 22.71 10.52 4.40
CA PRO A 91 21.76 11.49 3.89
C PRO A 91 20.36 10.90 3.87
N GLY A 92 19.51 11.42 4.76
CA GLY A 92 18.13 10.95 4.95
C GLY A 92 17.16 11.49 3.91
N PRO A 93 15.94 10.95 3.90
CA PRO A 93 14.87 11.44 3.05
C PRO A 93 14.54 12.88 3.43
N GLN A 94 14.61 13.76 2.43
CA GLN A 94 14.16 15.13 2.57
C GLN A 94 12.65 15.16 2.35
N GLN A 95 11.93 15.87 3.19
CA GLN A 95 10.59 16.29 2.83
C GLN A 95 10.75 17.26 1.66
N VAL A 96 10.42 16.79 0.48
CA VAL A 96 10.22 17.68 -0.65
C VAL A 96 8.85 18.29 -0.39
N ASP A 97 8.83 19.48 0.18
CA ASP A 97 7.61 20.26 0.30
C ASP A 97 7.13 20.55 -1.13
N THR A 98 6.19 19.75 -1.59
CA THR A 98 5.47 19.97 -2.84
C THR A 98 4.55 21.20 -2.74
N VAL A 99 4.47 21.77 -1.57
CA VAL A 99 3.79 23.04 -1.29
C VAL A 99 4.82 23.96 -0.64
N ILE A 100 5.49 24.78 -1.46
CA ILE A 100 6.11 26.00 -0.94
C ILE A 100 4.92 26.81 -0.43
N GLU A 101 4.79 26.98 0.89
CA GLU A 101 3.88 27.98 1.46
C GLU A 101 4.38 29.34 1.02
N GLU A 102 3.95 29.77 -0.16
CA GLU A 102 4.23 31.11 -0.62
C GLU A 102 3.35 32.09 0.18
N SER A 103 3.94 33.21 0.59
CA SER A 103 3.15 34.22 1.30
C SER A 103 1.96 34.65 0.43
N PRO A 104 0.81 34.98 1.04
CA PRO A 104 -0.37 35.45 0.30
C PRO A 104 -0.07 36.57 -0.69
N GLU A 105 0.83 37.49 -0.33
CA GLU A 105 1.23 38.62 -1.16
C GLU A 105 2.03 38.19 -2.39
N ARG A 106 2.95 37.24 -2.23
CA ARG A 106 3.73 36.69 -3.35
C ARG A 106 2.81 35.94 -4.30
N MET A 107 1.91 35.15 -3.76
CA MET A 107 0.95 34.38 -4.54
C MET A 107 -0.04 35.28 -5.31
N ALA A 108 -0.52 36.33 -4.68
CA ALA A 108 -1.37 37.32 -5.35
C ALA A 108 -0.64 38.02 -6.51
N ARG A 109 0.65 38.33 -6.34
CA ARG A 109 1.48 38.89 -7.43
C ARG A 109 1.64 37.90 -8.59
N ILE A 110 1.92 36.63 -8.32
CA ILE A 110 2.02 35.60 -9.35
C ILE A 110 0.72 35.49 -10.15
N TRP A 111 -0.42 35.44 -9.46
CA TRP A 111 -1.72 35.40 -10.14
C TRP A 111 -2.03 36.66 -10.90
N ALA A 112 -1.79 37.85 -10.33
CA ALA A 112 -1.99 39.13 -11.03
C ALA A 112 -1.17 39.18 -12.32
N GLN A 113 0.13 38.85 -12.25
CA GLN A 113 1.01 38.82 -13.42
C GLN A 113 0.56 37.78 -14.47
N ARG A 114 0.08 36.60 -14.03
CA ARG A 114 -0.45 35.59 -14.95
C ARG A 114 -1.72 36.08 -15.66
N PHE A 115 -2.56 36.80 -14.97
CA PHE A 115 -3.81 37.34 -15.53
C PHE A 115 -3.62 38.61 -16.36
N GLU A 116 -2.47 39.21 -16.40
CA GLU A 116 -2.09 40.20 -17.39
C GLU A 116 -2.07 39.60 -18.80
N GLN A 117 -1.78 38.33 -18.95
CA GLN A 117 -1.78 37.61 -20.21
C GLN A 117 -3.21 37.19 -20.60
N GLU A 118 -3.71 37.74 -21.72
CA GLU A 118 -5.05 37.43 -22.23
C GLU A 118 -5.25 35.93 -22.51
N SER A 119 -4.21 35.26 -23.04
CA SER A 119 -4.26 33.83 -23.32
C SER A 119 -4.55 33.00 -22.06
N LYS A 120 -4.01 33.38 -20.89
CA LYS A 120 -4.22 32.70 -19.62
C LYS A 120 -5.59 32.99 -19.02
N ARG A 121 -6.13 34.19 -19.20
CA ARG A 121 -7.53 34.50 -18.85
C ARG A 121 -8.49 33.68 -19.69
N ARG A 122 -8.23 33.58 -21.01
CA ARG A 122 -9.05 32.77 -21.92
C ARG A 122 -9.04 31.28 -21.53
N GLU A 123 -7.88 30.76 -21.18
CA GLU A 123 -7.72 29.38 -20.76
C GLU A 123 -8.56 29.04 -19.51
N LEU A 124 -8.56 29.94 -18.51
CA LEU A 124 -9.17 29.70 -17.20
C LEU A 124 -10.64 30.13 -17.12
N PHE A 125 -11.03 31.24 -17.75
CA PHE A 125 -12.33 31.85 -17.54
C PHE A 125 -13.09 32.16 -18.85
N GLY A 126 -12.48 31.89 -19.98
CA GLY A 126 -12.98 32.26 -21.30
C GLY A 126 -12.50 33.64 -21.77
N CYS A 127 -12.97 34.04 -22.94
CA CYS A 127 -12.65 35.35 -23.54
C CYS A 127 -13.19 36.46 -22.67
N ASN A 128 -12.79 37.58 -22.52
CA ASN A 128 -13.36 38.74 -21.82
C ASN A 128 -13.51 38.61 -20.30
N ALA A 129 -12.75 37.72 -19.66
CA ALA A 129 -12.80 37.59 -18.22
C ALA A 129 -12.24 38.84 -17.53
N ASN A 130 -13.08 39.54 -16.76
CA ASN A 130 -12.61 40.54 -15.80
C ASN A 130 -12.14 39.77 -14.54
N VAL A 131 -10.86 39.84 -14.22
CA VAL A 131 -10.26 39.15 -13.10
C VAL A 131 -9.64 40.15 -12.15
N GLN A 132 -10.02 40.07 -10.88
CA GLN A 132 -9.47 40.90 -9.81
C GLN A 132 -8.82 39.97 -8.79
N VAL A 133 -7.54 40.22 -8.45
CA VAL A 133 -6.81 39.51 -7.42
C VAL A 133 -6.61 40.48 -6.25
N ARG A 134 -7.01 40.05 -5.06
CA ARG A 134 -6.84 40.82 -3.83
C ARG A 134 -6.20 39.97 -2.74
N VAL A 135 -5.30 40.60 -2.01
CA VAL A 135 -4.86 40.08 -0.71
C VAL A 135 -5.68 40.80 0.35
N THR A 136 -6.31 40.01 1.18
CA THR A 136 -6.98 40.51 2.38
C THR A 136 -6.17 40.00 3.57
N GLY A 137 -5.56 40.88 4.32
CA GLY A 137 -4.57 40.57 5.36
C GLY A 137 -5.01 39.54 6.40
N GLU A 138 -6.32 39.44 6.65
CA GLU A 138 -6.93 38.47 7.55
C GLU A 138 -7.55 37.25 6.83
N THR A 139 -7.76 37.32 5.52
CA THR A 139 -8.54 36.34 4.78
C THR A 139 -7.78 35.60 3.68
N GLY A 140 -6.57 36.02 3.35
CA GLY A 140 -5.74 35.37 2.34
C GLY A 140 -5.90 35.94 0.94
N VAL A 141 -5.71 35.12 -0.09
CA VAL A 141 -5.81 35.52 -1.50
C VAL A 141 -7.22 35.27 -2.02
N THR A 142 -7.87 36.31 -2.53
CA THR A 142 -9.18 36.23 -3.17
C THR A 142 -9.05 36.62 -4.64
N ILE A 143 -9.58 35.79 -5.54
CA ILE A 143 -9.66 36.02 -6.97
C ILE A 143 -11.14 36.10 -7.32
N ARG A 144 -11.55 37.22 -7.91
CA ARG A 144 -12.88 37.41 -8.42
C ARG A 144 -12.81 37.44 -9.95
N ALA A 145 -13.51 36.54 -10.61
CA ALA A 145 -13.46 36.42 -12.06
C ALA A 145 -14.87 36.40 -12.67
N GLU A 146 -15.05 37.16 -13.72
CA GLU A 146 -16.22 37.04 -14.59
C GLU A 146 -15.96 35.95 -15.62
N ILE A 147 -16.82 34.94 -15.66
CA ILE A 147 -16.69 33.82 -16.62
C ILE A 147 -17.55 34.10 -17.87
N ARG A 148 -17.15 33.52 -18.97
CA ARG A 148 -17.86 33.59 -20.22
C ARG A 148 -19.26 32.97 -20.10
N PRO A 149 -20.29 33.51 -20.83
CA PRO A 149 -21.67 33.03 -20.72
C PRO A 149 -21.88 31.53 -21.05
N ASP A 150 -21.02 30.97 -21.90
CA ASP A 150 -21.06 29.56 -22.33
C ASP A 150 -20.22 28.63 -21.46
N MET A 151 -19.54 29.14 -20.42
CA MET A 151 -18.79 28.39 -19.44
C MET A 151 -19.56 28.29 -18.14
N THR A 152 -19.67 27.11 -17.58
CA THR A 152 -20.28 26.93 -16.26
C THR A 152 -19.33 27.32 -15.14
N ALA A 153 -19.88 27.75 -14.01
CA ALA A 153 -19.07 28.06 -12.81
C ALA A 153 -18.27 26.85 -12.35
N ALA A 154 -18.83 25.63 -12.44
CA ALA A 154 -18.17 24.41 -12.06
C ALA A 154 -16.94 24.10 -12.93
N GLU A 155 -17.07 24.29 -14.25
CA GLU A 155 -15.94 24.10 -15.18
C GLU A 155 -14.83 25.12 -14.95
N ALA A 156 -15.17 26.39 -14.76
CA ALA A 156 -14.18 27.44 -14.49
C ALA A 156 -13.42 27.18 -13.18
N ILE A 157 -14.13 26.81 -12.11
CA ILE A 157 -13.54 26.50 -10.82
C ILE A 157 -12.63 25.26 -10.93
N ALA A 158 -13.06 24.21 -11.62
CA ALA A 158 -12.28 22.99 -11.81
C ALA A 158 -11.00 23.25 -12.61
N THR A 159 -11.10 24.01 -13.70
CA THR A 159 -9.95 24.39 -14.56
C THR A 159 -8.96 25.26 -13.79
N PHE A 160 -9.46 26.25 -13.05
CA PHE A 160 -8.61 27.06 -12.18
C PHE A 160 -7.89 26.22 -11.13
N GLN A 161 -8.61 25.33 -10.45
CA GLN A 161 -8.04 24.49 -9.41
C GLN A 161 -6.93 23.57 -9.93
N GLN A 162 -7.11 22.98 -11.12
CA GLN A 162 -6.05 22.19 -11.78
C GLN A 162 -4.80 23.04 -12.04
N THR A 163 -4.99 24.27 -12.52
CA THR A 163 -3.88 25.20 -12.79
C THR A 163 -3.19 25.61 -11.48
N ALA A 164 -3.94 25.91 -10.43
CA ALA A 164 -3.39 26.28 -9.14
C ALA A 164 -2.53 25.16 -8.53
N LEU A 165 -2.99 23.91 -8.63
CA LEU A 165 -2.24 22.74 -8.19
C LEU A 165 -0.98 22.51 -9.03
N ALA A 166 -1.07 22.67 -10.36
CA ALA A 166 0.08 22.55 -11.24
C ALA A 166 1.17 23.61 -10.97
N MET A 167 0.77 24.77 -10.47
CA MET A 167 1.68 25.86 -10.07
C MET A 167 2.15 25.75 -8.62
N SER A 168 1.84 24.67 -7.92
CA SER A 168 2.10 24.51 -6.47
C SER A 168 1.53 25.67 -5.63
N SER A 169 0.54 26.37 -6.14
CA SER A 169 -0.10 27.53 -5.51
C SER A 169 -1.13 27.12 -4.43
N GLY A 170 -1.26 25.82 -4.19
CA GLY A 170 -2.18 25.27 -3.21
C GLY A 170 -3.62 25.23 -3.71
N HIS A 171 -4.54 25.03 -2.78
CA HIS A 171 -5.95 24.85 -3.08
C HIS A 171 -6.75 26.12 -2.80
N TYR A 172 -7.70 26.43 -3.69
CA TYR A 172 -8.61 27.56 -3.58
C TYR A 172 -10.04 27.06 -3.46
N ASP A 173 -10.79 27.60 -2.53
CA ASP A 173 -12.23 27.40 -2.49
C ASP A 173 -12.89 28.22 -3.60
N GLY A 174 -13.82 27.64 -4.35
CA GLY A 174 -14.49 28.31 -5.45
C GLY A 174 -16.01 28.22 -5.31
N TRP A 175 -16.71 29.35 -5.53
CA TRP A 175 -18.17 29.40 -5.54
C TRP A 175 -18.70 30.46 -6.53
N LEU A 176 -19.96 30.32 -6.92
CA LEU A 176 -20.67 31.29 -7.72
C LEU A 176 -21.18 32.42 -6.83
N ASP A 177 -20.83 33.67 -7.17
CA ASP A 177 -21.46 34.86 -6.56
C ASP A 177 -22.82 35.10 -7.22
N THR A 178 -23.87 34.54 -6.62
CA THR A 178 -25.23 34.61 -7.16
C THR A 178 -25.84 36.04 -7.13
N GLY A 179 -25.26 36.93 -6.32
CA GLY A 179 -25.71 38.32 -6.16
C GLY A 179 -25.12 39.31 -7.15
N ALA A 180 -24.14 38.89 -7.96
CA ALA A 180 -23.41 39.79 -8.85
C ALA A 180 -23.37 39.30 -10.31
N ARG A 181 -23.34 40.25 -11.20
CA ARG A 181 -23.01 40.05 -12.62
C ARG A 181 -21.79 40.88 -12.96
N GLY A 182 -21.00 40.39 -13.89
CA GLY A 182 -19.85 41.13 -14.37
C GLY A 182 -20.23 42.25 -15.33
N PRO A 183 -19.30 43.16 -15.66
CA PRO A 183 -19.53 44.26 -16.60
C PRO A 183 -19.97 43.81 -17.99
N HIS A 184 -19.68 42.57 -18.37
CA HIS A 184 -20.10 41.98 -19.65
C HIS A 184 -21.33 41.06 -19.52
N GLY A 185 -22.02 41.09 -18.37
CA GLY A 185 -23.20 40.28 -18.10
C GLY A 185 -22.92 38.82 -17.73
N GLY A 186 -21.64 38.40 -17.66
CA GLY A 186 -21.23 37.08 -17.28
C GLY A 186 -21.44 36.78 -15.79
N GLN A 187 -21.42 35.51 -15.45
CA GLN A 187 -21.46 35.05 -14.05
C GLN A 187 -20.14 35.39 -13.35
N ILE A 188 -20.20 35.67 -12.06
CA ILE A 188 -19.03 35.94 -11.23
C ILE A 188 -18.72 34.70 -10.39
N ILE A 189 -17.49 34.21 -10.47
CA ILE A 189 -16.98 33.24 -9.54
C ILE A 189 -16.00 33.88 -8.56
N MET A 190 -16.01 33.38 -7.36
CA MET A 190 -15.07 33.72 -6.31
C MET A 190 -14.16 32.51 -6.03
N LEU A 191 -12.85 32.74 -5.95
CA LEU A 191 -11.84 31.75 -5.65
C LEU A 191 -11.04 32.28 -4.46
N HIS A 192 -10.97 31.52 -3.39
CA HIS A 192 -10.39 32.00 -2.16
C HIS A 192 -9.42 30.98 -1.55
N ARG A 193 -8.23 31.46 -1.16
CA ARG A 193 -7.28 30.72 -0.38
C ARG A 193 -7.14 31.38 1.00
N PRO A 194 -7.70 30.77 2.05
CA PRO A 194 -7.70 31.36 3.39
C PRO A 194 -6.31 31.33 4.07
N VAL A 195 -6.12 32.22 5.04
CA VAL A 195 -4.96 32.24 5.94
C VAL A 195 -5.34 31.60 7.28
N VAL A 196 -4.40 30.86 7.87
CA VAL A 196 -4.55 30.25 9.20
C VAL A 196 -4.62 31.36 10.27
N GLY A 197 -5.67 31.35 11.12
CA GLY A 197 -5.77 32.25 12.28
C GLY A 197 -6.97 33.19 12.33
N VAL A 198 -7.82 33.20 11.31
CA VAL A 198 -9.05 34.03 11.28
C VAL A 198 -10.10 33.48 12.26
N ASN A 199 -10.94 34.39 12.80
CA ASN A 199 -12.08 33.98 13.63
C ASN A 199 -12.93 32.93 12.88
N PRO A 200 -13.05 31.73 13.44
CA PRO A 200 -13.68 30.59 12.75
C PRO A 200 -15.09 30.88 12.25
N LYS A 201 -15.91 31.58 13.03
CA LYS A 201 -17.29 31.91 12.63
C LYS A 201 -17.34 32.86 11.44
N THR A 202 -16.47 33.86 11.46
CA THR A 202 -16.43 34.87 10.37
C THR A 202 -15.97 34.25 9.07
N ALA A 203 -14.94 33.42 9.10
CA ALA A 203 -14.43 32.70 7.94
C ALA A 203 -15.48 31.71 7.41
N PHE A 204 -16.12 30.94 8.28
CA PHE A 204 -17.17 30.00 7.90
C PHE A 204 -18.36 30.70 7.23
N ARG A 205 -18.83 31.82 7.84
CA ARG A 205 -19.95 32.61 7.31
C ARG A 205 -19.64 33.22 5.94
N ALA A 206 -18.42 33.72 5.76
CA ALA A 206 -18.00 34.35 4.52
C ALA A 206 -17.94 33.37 3.34
N VAL A 207 -17.53 32.13 3.59
CA VAL A 207 -17.31 31.10 2.57
C VAL A 207 -18.55 30.24 2.34
N ASN A 208 -19.39 30.06 3.37
CA ASN A 208 -20.52 29.11 3.36
C ASN A 208 -21.78 29.70 3.96
N HIS A 209 -22.24 30.80 3.42
CA HIS A 209 -23.41 31.50 3.95
C HIS A 209 -24.65 30.59 4.12
N ASP A 210 -24.95 29.79 3.13
CA ASP A 210 -26.13 28.89 3.15
C ASP A 210 -26.01 27.81 4.21
N VAL A 211 -24.82 27.23 4.38
CA VAL A 211 -24.57 26.22 5.40
C VAL A 211 -24.49 26.84 6.79
N TYR A 212 -23.94 28.05 6.90
CA TYR A 212 -23.89 28.78 8.16
C TYR A 212 -25.29 29.15 8.68
N GLN A 213 -26.25 29.38 7.79
CA GLN A 213 -27.65 29.55 8.16
C GLN A 213 -28.25 28.30 8.81
N ILE A 214 -27.74 27.11 8.52
CA ILE A 214 -28.16 25.88 9.23
C ILE A 214 -27.69 25.92 10.69
N TYR A 215 -26.51 26.48 10.92
CA TYR A 215 -25.98 26.62 12.29
C TYR A 215 -26.68 27.72 13.11
N GLU A 216 -26.78 28.94 12.56
CA GLU A 216 -27.42 30.08 13.24
C GLU A 216 -28.94 30.15 13.05
N GLY A 217 -29.47 29.42 12.09
CA GLY A 217 -30.90 29.41 11.77
C GLY A 217 -31.76 28.74 12.85
N ALA A 218 -33.06 28.78 12.60
CA ALA A 218 -34.03 28.22 13.52
C ALA A 218 -33.78 26.72 13.79
N PRO A 219 -33.97 26.23 15.01
CA PRO A 219 -33.69 24.84 15.40
C PRO A 219 -34.29 23.79 14.47
N HIS A 220 -35.51 24.02 13.95
CA HIS A 220 -36.17 23.09 13.05
C HIS A 220 -35.38 22.82 11.73
N ARG A 221 -34.52 23.74 11.27
CA ARG A 221 -33.69 23.51 10.08
C ARG A 221 -32.56 22.49 10.37
N ARG A 222 -31.97 22.57 11.56
CA ARG A 222 -30.96 21.60 12.03
C ARG A 222 -31.59 20.23 12.25
N GLU A 223 -32.76 20.21 12.88
CA GLU A 223 -33.51 18.98 13.12
C GLU A 223 -33.92 18.30 11.81
N ALA A 224 -34.36 19.08 10.81
CA ALA A 224 -34.68 18.58 9.48
C ALA A 224 -33.43 18.01 8.77
N LEU A 225 -32.25 18.65 8.92
CA LEU A 225 -31.00 18.10 8.40
C LEU A 225 -30.69 16.72 8.97
N TRP A 226 -30.72 16.60 10.30
CA TRP A 226 -30.44 15.34 10.98
C TRP A 226 -31.48 14.25 10.69
N PHE A 227 -32.75 14.64 10.64
CA PHE A 227 -33.84 13.73 10.31
C PHE A 227 -33.68 13.15 8.89
N ASN A 228 -33.48 14.01 7.92
CA ASN A 228 -33.31 13.62 6.51
C ASN A 228 -32.01 12.82 6.28
N ALA A 229 -30.97 13.08 7.06
CA ALA A 229 -29.72 12.32 7.02
C ALA A 229 -29.85 10.92 7.67
N GLY A 230 -30.91 10.68 8.42
CA GLY A 230 -31.10 9.42 9.16
C GLY A 230 -30.42 9.38 10.53
N LEU A 231 -30.04 10.54 11.07
CA LEU A 231 -29.38 10.68 12.39
C LEU A 231 -30.35 11.02 13.51
N ALA A 232 -31.65 11.02 13.25
CA ALA A 232 -32.68 11.23 14.27
C ALA A 232 -32.94 9.96 15.07
N ILE A 233 -32.89 10.05 16.38
CA ILE A 233 -33.20 8.93 17.29
C ILE A 233 -34.70 8.96 17.65
N LYS A 234 -35.43 7.94 17.23
CA LYS A 234 -36.85 7.83 17.44
C LYS A 234 -37.16 7.33 18.86
N LYS A 235 -37.89 8.11 19.65
CA LYS A 235 -38.33 7.77 21.02
C LYS A 235 -39.85 7.80 21.13
N VAL A 236 -40.42 6.96 21.96
CA VAL A 236 -41.83 7.01 22.28
C VAL A 236 -42.07 8.19 23.22
N ASP A 237 -42.96 9.10 22.82
CA ASP A 237 -43.38 10.18 23.72
C ASP A 237 -44.55 9.70 24.60
N ARG A 238 -44.18 9.27 25.81
CA ARG A 238 -45.14 8.74 26.75
C ARG A 238 -46.19 9.77 27.20
N ARG A 239 -45.94 11.07 27.08
CA ARG A 239 -46.86 12.15 27.49
C ARG A 239 -48.05 12.24 26.56
N TYR A 240 -47.89 11.90 25.29
CA TYR A 240 -48.91 11.99 24.27
C TYR A 240 -49.38 10.62 23.73
N THR A 241 -48.80 9.53 24.23
CA THR A 241 -49.19 8.18 23.85
C THR A 241 -50.44 7.79 24.58
N ALA A 242 -51.54 7.62 23.85
CA ALA A 242 -52.82 7.19 24.44
C ALA A 242 -52.82 5.65 24.64
N PRO A 243 -53.35 5.16 25.76
CA PRO A 243 -53.52 3.73 25.99
C PRO A 243 -54.53 3.13 25.00
N LYS A 244 -54.55 1.80 24.90
CA LYS A 244 -55.61 1.09 24.18
C LYS A 244 -56.97 1.56 24.62
N ASP A 245 -57.91 1.78 23.68
CA ASP A 245 -59.30 2.09 23.99
C ASP A 245 -59.91 0.94 24.80
N PRO A 246 -60.34 1.17 26.05
CA PRO A 246 -60.95 0.14 26.90
C PRO A 246 -62.21 -0.46 26.30
N LYS A 247 -62.93 0.30 25.46
CA LYS A 247 -64.18 -0.11 24.80
C LYS A 247 -63.96 -0.93 23.54
N ASN A 248 -62.74 -0.93 23.01
CA ASN A 248 -62.37 -1.70 21.84
C ASN A 248 -61.06 -2.49 22.09
N PRO A 249 -61.13 -3.73 22.58
CA PRO A 249 -59.96 -4.55 22.89
C PRO A 249 -59.04 -4.83 21.71
N LYS A 250 -59.53 -4.66 20.48
CA LYS A 250 -58.76 -4.81 19.24
C LYS A 250 -58.05 -3.50 18.79
N SER A 251 -58.33 -2.38 19.46
CA SER A 251 -57.65 -1.12 19.13
C SER A 251 -56.16 -1.20 19.42
N LYS A 252 -55.34 -0.63 18.53
CA LYS A 252 -53.89 -0.47 18.79
C LYS A 252 -53.70 0.79 19.64
N PRO A 253 -52.74 0.81 20.57
CA PRO A 253 -52.36 2.04 21.26
C PRO A 253 -51.97 3.12 20.25
N GLN A 254 -52.43 4.33 20.44
CA GLN A 254 -51.98 5.45 19.64
C GLN A 254 -50.63 5.91 20.17
N VAL A 255 -49.57 5.51 19.48
CA VAL A 255 -48.19 5.80 19.90
C VAL A 255 -47.69 7.07 19.18
N VAL A 256 -47.38 8.07 19.98
CA VAL A 256 -46.73 9.29 19.45
C VAL A 256 -45.25 9.19 19.66
N TYR A 257 -44.50 9.58 18.65
CA TYR A 257 -43.03 9.55 18.67
C TYR A 257 -42.48 10.95 18.75
N ARG A 258 -41.37 11.12 19.47
CA ARG A 258 -40.49 12.28 19.43
C ARG A 258 -39.15 11.88 18.85
N TYR A 259 -38.41 12.85 18.35
CA TYR A 259 -37.10 12.63 17.82
C TYR A 259 -36.08 13.41 18.64
N GLU A 260 -34.92 12.79 18.90
CA GLU A 260 -33.77 13.40 19.54
C GLU A 260 -32.66 13.47 18.49
N PHE A 261 -31.86 14.53 18.53
CA PHE A 261 -30.93 14.88 17.46
C PHE A 261 -29.52 15.11 17.99
N PRO A 262 -28.47 14.92 17.16
CA PRO A 262 -27.15 15.41 17.45
C PRO A 262 -27.14 16.93 17.57
N THR A 263 -26.18 17.46 18.33
CA THR A 263 -26.08 18.90 18.58
C THR A 263 -24.82 19.47 17.97
N ILE A 264 -24.95 20.49 17.12
CA ILE A 264 -23.81 21.27 16.63
C ILE A 264 -23.36 22.18 17.78
N ILE A 265 -22.13 21.95 18.28
CA ILE A 265 -21.55 22.73 19.41
C ILE A 265 -20.66 23.87 18.94
N GLU A 266 -20.04 23.73 17.77
CA GLU A 266 -19.09 24.72 17.25
C GLU A 266 -19.08 24.73 15.73
N CYS A 267 -18.89 25.90 15.13
CA CYS A 267 -18.50 26.07 13.74
C CYS A 267 -17.01 26.39 13.68
N LEU A 268 -16.29 25.59 12.94
CA LEU A 268 -14.90 25.84 12.62
C LEU A 268 -14.83 26.67 11.33
N GLY A 269 -13.97 27.67 11.32
CA GLY A 269 -13.60 28.38 10.11
C GLY A 269 -12.79 27.50 9.18
N ASP A 270 -11.70 28.00 8.66
CA ASP A 270 -10.80 27.18 7.87
C ASP A 270 -9.87 26.36 8.75
N THR A 271 -9.94 25.04 8.61
CA THR A 271 -9.03 24.10 9.27
C THR A 271 -7.81 23.75 8.41
N GLY A 272 -7.54 24.55 7.35
CA GLY A 272 -6.61 24.20 6.28
C GLY A 272 -7.19 23.20 5.27
N ARG A 273 -8.42 22.71 5.52
CA ARG A 273 -9.13 21.71 4.69
C ARG A 273 -10.56 22.10 4.36
N GLY A 274 -11.00 23.28 4.78
CA GLY A 274 -12.35 23.78 4.66
C GLY A 274 -13.03 23.98 6.00
N PRO A 275 -14.17 24.69 6.01
CA PRO A 275 -14.95 24.91 7.21
C PRO A 275 -15.58 23.61 7.71
N GLY A 276 -16.01 23.60 8.96
CA GLY A 276 -16.58 22.40 9.56
C GLY A 276 -17.52 22.67 10.72
N PHE A 277 -18.26 21.63 11.09
CA PHE A 277 -19.05 21.58 12.32
C PHE A 277 -18.44 20.63 13.31
N VAL A 278 -18.37 21.03 14.57
CA VAL A 278 -18.16 20.10 15.67
C VAL A 278 -19.51 19.71 16.23
N VAL A 279 -19.78 18.41 16.23
CA VAL A 279 -21.08 17.85 16.58
C VAL A 279 -20.95 16.93 17.78
N ALA A 280 -21.74 17.17 18.82
CA ALA A 280 -21.94 16.21 19.88
C ALA A 280 -22.94 15.16 19.39
N MET A 281 -22.53 13.91 19.34
CA MET A 281 -23.37 12.76 18.98
C MET A 281 -24.40 12.52 20.08
N HIS A 282 -25.56 12.03 19.71
CA HIS A 282 -26.50 11.54 20.71
C HIS A 282 -25.89 10.33 21.43
N ARG A 283 -26.21 10.15 22.72
CA ARG A 283 -25.63 9.06 23.56
C ARG A 283 -25.84 7.64 23.01
N GLU A 284 -26.79 7.44 22.10
CA GLU A 284 -27.08 6.16 21.45
C GLU A 284 -26.44 6.06 20.05
N GLN A 285 -25.60 7.03 19.69
CA GLN A 285 -24.93 7.07 18.39
C GLN A 285 -23.43 6.90 18.54
N GLY A 286 -22.81 6.28 17.53
CA GLY A 286 -21.39 6.19 17.35
C GLY A 286 -20.94 6.85 16.06
N ILE A 287 -19.63 6.89 15.83
CA ILE A 287 -19.07 7.44 14.60
C ILE A 287 -19.55 6.69 13.36
N GLY A 288 -19.80 5.38 13.46
CA GLY A 288 -20.31 4.56 12.37
C GLY A 288 -21.68 5.01 11.86
N ASP A 289 -22.53 5.57 12.72
CA ASP A 289 -23.83 6.10 12.31
C ASP A 289 -23.65 7.34 11.43
N PHE A 290 -22.65 8.17 11.73
CA PHE A 290 -22.29 9.33 10.93
C PHE A 290 -21.61 8.94 9.62
N GLU A 291 -20.77 7.90 9.61
CA GLU A 291 -20.17 7.36 8.40
C GLU A 291 -21.25 6.84 7.43
N LEU A 292 -22.24 6.14 7.93
CA LEU A 292 -23.40 5.67 7.15
C LEU A 292 -24.27 6.81 6.63
N ALA A 293 -24.40 7.89 7.42
CA ALA A 293 -25.19 9.07 7.05
C ALA A 293 -24.43 10.01 6.09
N LEU A 294 -23.11 9.87 5.96
CA LEU A 294 -22.25 10.81 5.23
C LEU A 294 -22.72 11.08 3.78
N PRO A 295 -23.06 10.07 2.95
CA PRO A 295 -23.53 10.32 1.59
C PRO A 295 -24.82 11.18 1.53
N LYS A 296 -25.74 10.94 2.47
CA LYS A 296 -26.99 11.73 2.57
C LYS A 296 -26.72 13.14 3.04
N LEU A 297 -25.83 13.32 4.02
CA LEU A 297 -25.40 14.63 4.49
C LEU A 297 -24.73 15.41 3.37
N SER A 298 -23.84 14.78 2.59
CA SER A 298 -23.19 15.41 1.43
C SER A 298 -24.20 15.87 0.40
N ALA A 299 -25.20 15.06 0.09
CA ALA A 299 -26.27 15.43 -0.83
C ALA A 299 -27.14 16.60 -0.31
N LEU A 300 -27.49 16.59 0.99
CA LEU A 300 -28.29 17.63 1.62
C LEU A 300 -27.56 18.97 1.71
N LEU A 301 -26.26 18.93 2.00
CA LEU A 301 -25.39 20.11 2.12
C LEU A 301 -24.79 20.53 0.77
N ARG A 302 -25.00 19.73 -0.28
CA ARG A 302 -24.46 19.94 -1.64
C ARG A 302 -22.94 20.16 -1.66
N CYS A 303 -22.24 19.45 -0.80
CA CYS A 303 -20.77 19.50 -0.71
C CYS A 303 -20.22 18.16 -0.23
N ASP A 304 -18.98 17.87 -0.62
CA ASP A 304 -18.26 16.72 -0.09
C ASP A 304 -17.97 16.93 1.40
N LEU A 305 -18.07 15.88 2.16
CA LEU A 305 -17.86 15.91 3.61
C LEU A 305 -16.77 14.92 4.02
N LYS A 306 -16.05 15.27 5.07
CA LYS A 306 -15.12 14.38 5.74
C LYS A 306 -15.43 14.34 7.23
N LEU A 307 -15.45 13.13 7.80
CA LEU A 307 -15.58 12.94 9.25
C LEU A 307 -14.20 12.83 9.89
N VAL A 308 -14.04 13.49 11.03
CA VAL A 308 -12.85 13.38 11.88
C VAL A 308 -13.30 13.13 13.31
N ALA A 309 -12.91 12.00 13.88
CA ALA A 309 -13.16 11.71 15.29
C ALA A 309 -12.28 12.63 16.15
N ARG A 310 -12.87 13.36 17.09
CA ARG A 310 -12.13 14.24 18.02
C ARG A 310 -11.97 13.63 19.40
N LYS A 311 -13.08 13.25 20.00
CA LYS A 311 -13.18 12.65 21.34
C LYS A 311 -14.33 11.67 21.34
N PRO A 312 -14.43 10.75 22.32
CA PRO A 312 -15.64 9.95 22.50
C PRO A 312 -16.88 10.85 22.57
N GLY A 313 -17.87 10.56 21.76
CA GLY A 313 -19.12 11.32 21.67
C GLY A 313 -19.05 12.62 20.84
N ILE A 314 -17.90 13.00 20.28
CA ILE A 314 -17.73 14.21 19.48
C ILE A 314 -17.10 13.89 18.12
N VAL A 315 -17.76 14.30 17.05
CA VAL A 315 -17.29 14.19 15.67
C VAL A 315 -17.20 15.58 15.03
N GLU A 316 -16.19 15.76 14.21
CA GLU A 316 -16.08 16.94 13.33
C GLU A 316 -16.50 16.54 11.93
N ILE A 317 -17.42 17.30 11.35
CA ILE A 317 -17.84 17.20 9.96
C ILE A 317 -17.16 18.34 9.21
N GLN A 318 -16.14 18.03 8.45
CA GLN A 318 -15.45 18.99 7.58
C GLN A 318 -16.23 19.12 6.26
N LEU A 319 -16.60 20.34 5.90
CA LEU A 319 -17.21 20.63 4.61
C LEU A 319 -16.11 20.86 3.59
N LEU A 320 -15.97 19.92 2.69
CA LEU A 320 -15.06 20.02 1.57
C LEU A 320 -15.81 20.74 0.45
N HIS A 321 -15.89 22.09 0.50
CA HIS A 321 -16.44 22.87 -0.63
C HIS A 321 -15.62 22.75 -1.90
N ARG A 322 -14.65 21.90 -1.86
CA ARG A 322 -13.73 21.56 -2.91
C ARG A 322 -14.32 20.39 -3.64
N ALA A 323 -14.46 20.50 -4.95
CA ALA A 323 -14.31 19.30 -5.75
C ALA A 323 -13.12 18.56 -5.17
N ALA A 324 -13.30 17.30 -4.75
CA ALA A 324 -12.22 16.52 -4.14
C ALA A 324 -10.95 16.78 -4.94
N PRO A 325 -9.81 17.17 -4.32
CA PRO A 325 -8.66 17.64 -5.05
C PRO A 325 -8.39 16.65 -6.17
N THR A 326 -8.32 17.14 -7.39
CA THR A 326 -8.00 16.29 -8.54
C THR A 326 -6.64 15.67 -8.25
N TRP A 327 -6.47 14.42 -8.61
CA TRP A 327 -5.19 13.78 -8.44
C TRP A 327 -4.08 14.60 -9.10
N PRO A 328 -2.92 14.76 -8.46
CA PRO A 328 -1.79 15.45 -9.07
C PRO A 328 -1.50 14.86 -10.45
N LYS A 329 -1.29 15.70 -11.46
CA LYS A 329 -0.97 15.22 -12.81
C LYS A 329 0.36 14.50 -12.85
N GLN A 330 1.36 15.03 -12.16
CA GLN A 330 2.67 14.43 -12.00
C GLN A 330 2.89 13.98 -10.56
N THR A 331 3.43 12.79 -10.41
CA THR A 331 3.69 12.14 -9.13
C THR A 331 5.13 11.62 -9.12
N THR A 332 6.07 12.53 -9.41
CA THR A 332 7.49 12.18 -9.55
C THR A 332 8.12 11.81 -8.21
N LEU A 333 8.86 10.71 -8.18
CA LEU A 333 9.71 10.33 -7.07
C LEU A 333 11.11 10.89 -7.29
N SER A 334 11.57 11.74 -6.40
CA SER A 334 12.95 12.24 -6.39
C SER A 334 13.85 11.34 -5.53
N PRO A 335 15.10 11.07 -5.94
CA PRO A 335 16.08 10.39 -5.08
C PRO A 335 16.30 11.08 -3.73
N ARG A 336 16.06 12.39 -3.63
CA ARG A 336 16.14 13.13 -2.37
C ARG A 336 15.13 12.70 -1.32
N GLN A 337 14.05 12.02 -1.72
CA GLN A 337 13.03 11.47 -0.82
C GLN A 337 13.40 10.09 -0.26
N LEU A 338 14.59 9.59 -0.60
CA LEU A 338 15.09 8.27 -0.20
C LEU A 338 16.36 8.41 0.65
N TRP A 339 16.72 7.35 1.38
CA TRP A 339 18.04 7.20 1.97
C TRP A 339 19.07 7.05 0.86
N ARG A 340 20.23 7.68 1.01
CA ARG A 340 21.30 7.70 0.00
C ARG A 340 22.65 7.34 0.62
N PRO A 341 22.81 6.10 1.10
CA PRO A 341 24.02 5.67 1.77
C PRO A 341 25.22 5.65 0.81
N GLN A 342 26.38 6.06 1.31
CA GLN A 342 27.66 6.05 0.58
C GLN A 342 28.60 4.96 1.09
N SER A 343 28.33 4.37 2.26
CA SER A 343 29.09 3.29 2.87
C SER A 343 28.17 2.19 3.42
N ARG A 344 28.73 1.04 3.78
CA ARG A 344 27.99 -0.04 4.47
C ARG A 344 27.48 0.39 5.84
N ALA A 345 28.26 1.19 6.57
CA ALA A 345 27.84 1.74 7.84
C ALA A 345 26.59 2.63 7.69
N GLU A 346 26.54 3.43 6.63
CA GLU A 346 25.38 4.26 6.32
C GLU A 346 24.16 3.43 5.91
N VAL A 347 24.34 2.28 5.25
CA VAL A 347 23.21 1.34 5.00
C VAL A 347 22.64 0.81 6.31
N LEU A 348 23.46 0.50 7.31
CA LEU A 348 22.99 0.09 8.64
C LEU A 348 22.21 1.22 9.33
N LEU A 349 22.65 2.48 9.19
CA LEU A 349 21.90 3.64 9.70
C LEU A 349 20.54 3.79 9.00
N ALA A 350 20.49 3.67 7.68
CA ALA A 350 19.24 3.68 6.92
C ALA A 350 18.34 2.51 7.35
N ALA A 351 18.87 1.31 7.52
CA ALA A 351 18.15 0.14 8.00
C ALA A 351 17.61 0.33 9.43
N LYS A 352 18.41 0.94 10.32
CA LYS A 352 17.98 1.29 11.69
C LYS A 352 16.79 2.24 11.69
N SER A 353 16.74 3.16 10.76
CA SER A 353 15.63 4.11 10.58
C SER A 353 14.47 3.52 9.79
N GLY A 354 14.76 2.60 8.88
CA GLY A 354 13.85 1.86 8.01
C GLY A 354 13.96 2.28 6.55
N ILE A 355 14.19 1.29 5.70
CA ILE A 355 14.19 1.44 4.24
C ILE A 355 12.77 1.80 3.77
N LEU A 356 12.67 2.74 2.86
CA LEU A 356 11.39 3.26 2.36
C LEU A 356 11.02 2.61 1.03
N LEU A 357 9.81 2.04 0.98
CA LEU A 357 9.20 1.58 -0.26
C LEU A 357 8.20 2.65 -0.74
N PRO A 358 8.47 3.34 -1.85
CA PRO A 358 7.57 4.37 -2.36
C PRO A 358 6.30 3.75 -2.96
N VAL A 359 5.16 4.36 -2.68
CA VAL A 359 3.86 3.92 -3.22
C VAL A 359 3.29 4.99 -4.14
N GLY A 360 3.18 6.22 -3.68
CA GLY A 360 2.57 7.30 -4.45
C GLY A 360 2.33 8.54 -3.61
N VAL A 361 1.33 9.29 -4.00
CA VAL A 361 0.89 10.49 -3.28
C VAL A 361 -0.61 10.43 -3.00
N THR A 362 -1.05 11.04 -1.91
CA THR A 362 -2.47 11.25 -1.66
C THR A 362 -3.03 12.34 -2.59
N ARG A 363 -4.33 12.55 -2.58
CA ARG A 363 -4.96 13.65 -3.33
C ARG A 363 -4.40 15.02 -2.92
N GLU A 364 -4.01 15.18 -1.66
CA GLU A 364 -3.40 16.39 -1.12
C GLU A 364 -1.90 16.51 -1.45
N GLY A 365 -1.36 15.62 -2.29
CA GLY A 365 0.05 15.61 -2.69
C GLY A 365 1.01 15.08 -1.63
N LYS A 366 0.52 14.53 -0.51
CA LYS A 366 1.40 13.96 0.52
C LYS A 366 1.99 12.63 0.07
N PRO A 367 3.29 12.40 0.22
CA PRO A 367 3.91 11.14 -0.14
C PRO A 367 3.37 9.98 0.71
N VAL A 368 3.12 8.86 0.05
CA VAL A 368 2.76 7.59 0.66
C VAL A 368 3.96 6.66 0.52
N MET A 369 4.62 6.39 1.62
CA MET A 369 5.81 5.53 1.72
C MET A 369 5.55 4.43 2.75
N VAL A 370 6.02 3.22 2.48
CA VAL A 370 6.02 2.12 3.45
C VAL A 370 7.40 2.01 4.06
N ASN A 371 7.51 2.12 5.38
CA ASN A 371 8.75 1.89 6.10
C ASN A 371 8.91 0.39 6.38
N LEU A 372 9.90 -0.26 5.76
CA LEU A 372 10.10 -1.70 5.86
C LEU A 372 10.58 -2.17 7.24
N LYS A 373 11.13 -1.30 8.09
CA LYS A 373 11.41 -1.64 9.49
C LYS A 373 10.12 -1.85 10.29
N GLU A 374 9.14 -0.99 10.07
CA GLU A 374 7.85 -1.09 10.75
C GLU A 374 6.96 -2.15 10.10
N ARG A 375 7.06 -2.27 8.78
CA ARG A 375 6.22 -3.08 7.91
C ARG A 375 7.09 -3.93 6.98
N PRO A 376 7.66 -5.03 7.48
CA PRO A 376 8.76 -5.74 6.81
C PRO A 376 8.34 -6.46 5.53
N HIS A 377 7.05 -6.73 5.36
CA HIS A 377 6.55 -7.49 4.22
C HIS A 377 5.36 -6.77 3.59
N VAL A 378 5.33 -6.73 2.27
CA VAL A 378 4.33 -5.98 1.49
C VAL A 378 3.75 -6.87 0.41
N LEU A 379 2.42 -6.87 0.31
CA LEU A 379 1.70 -7.49 -0.79
C LEU A 379 1.21 -6.40 -1.74
N ILE A 380 1.59 -6.51 -3.00
CA ILE A 380 1.15 -5.62 -4.08
C ILE A 380 0.25 -6.40 -5.00
N ALA A 381 -0.98 -5.95 -5.15
CA ALA A 381 -1.91 -6.51 -6.11
C ALA A 381 -2.34 -5.44 -7.12
N GLY A 382 -2.83 -5.85 -8.26
CA GLY A 382 -3.34 -4.91 -9.25
C GLY A 382 -4.02 -5.60 -10.41
N THR A 383 -5.06 -4.96 -10.92
CA THR A 383 -5.72 -5.40 -12.15
C THR A 383 -4.81 -5.20 -13.36
N SER A 384 -5.01 -6.01 -14.40
CA SER A 384 -4.21 -5.88 -15.63
C SER A 384 -4.32 -4.47 -16.21
N GLY A 385 -3.20 -3.88 -16.60
CA GLY A 385 -3.14 -2.53 -17.17
C GLY A 385 -3.26 -1.38 -16.16
N ALA A 386 -3.47 -1.64 -14.85
CA ALA A 386 -3.60 -0.58 -13.84
C ALA A 386 -2.30 0.16 -13.51
N GLY A 387 -1.13 -0.31 -13.98
CA GLY A 387 0.17 0.31 -13.72
C GLY A 387 1.00 -0.34 -12.61
N LYS A 388 0.64 -1.57 -12.17
CA LYS A 388 1.36 -2.36 -11.16
C LYS A 388 2.85 -2.52 -11.50
N SER A 389 3.19 -3.00 -12.70
CA SER A 389 4.58 -3.22 -13.13
C SER A 389 5.37 -1.91 -13.24
N THR A 390 4.72 -0.81 -13.64
CA THR A 390 5.36 0.51 -13.68
C THR A 390 5.75 0.98 -12.28
N LEU A 391 4.83 0.85 -11.32
CA LEU A 391 5.11 1.17 -9.91
C LEU A 391 6.22 0.26 -9.37
N LEU A 392 6.13 -1.05 -9.61
CA LEU A 392 7.12 -2.01 -9.12
C LEU A 392 8.53 -1.70 -9.64
N ARG A 393 8.67 -1.41 -10.94
CA ARG A 393 9.97 -1.01 -11.54
C ARG A 393 10.56 0.24 -10.87
N LEU A 394 9.73 1.23 -10.54
CA LEU A 394 10.18 2.42 -9.82
C LEU A 394 10.57 2.09 -8.37
N GLN A 395 9.81 1.23 -7.70
CA GLN A 395 10.12 0.75 -6.36
C GLN A 395 11.46 0.01 -6.31
N LEU A 396 11.75 -0.84 -7.29
CA LEU A 396 13.03 -1.56 -7.39
C LEU A 396 14.22 -0.60 -7.53
N ARG A 397 14.10 0.42 -8.38
CA ARG A 397 15.12 1.48 -8.50
C ARG A 397 15.31 2.23 -7.17
N ALA A 398 14.21 2.59 -6.51
CA ALA A 398 14.24 3.27 -5.22
C ALA A 398 14.88 2.41 -4.11
N LEU A 399 14.61 1.10 -4.10
CA LEU A 399 15.25 0.17 -3.18
C LEU A 399 16.76 0.06 -3.49
N GLN A 400 17.15 -0.05 -4.76
CA GLN A 400 18.55 -0.14 -5.14
C GLN A 400 19.37 1.09 -4.68
N VAL A 401 18.82 2.31 -4.80
CA VAL A 401 19.47 3.52 -4.28
C VAL A 401 19.77 3.40 -2.79
N GLN A 402 18.86 2.82 -2.02
CA GLN A 402 18.97 2.70 -0.55
C GLN A 402 19.83 1.50 -0.10
N LEU A 403 20.03 0.49 -0.96
CA LEU A 403 20.74 -0.74 -0.66
C LEU A 403 22.14 -0.83 -1.32
N SER A 404 22.50 0.13 -2.12
CA SER A 404 23.61 0.08 -3.06
C SER A 404 24.95 -0.36 -2.46
N ARG A 405 25.25 0.04 -1.23
CA ARG A 405 26.56 -0.19 -0.59
C ARG A 405 26.62 -1.39 0.36
N GLY A 406 25.50 -1.92 0.81
CA GLY A 406 25.52 -2.96 1.84
C GLY A 406 24.34 -3.94 1.83
N GLY A 407 23.19 -3.57 1.25
CA GLY A 407 22.02 -4.43 1.18
C GLY A 407 22.07 -5.46 0.06
N THR A 408 21.12 -6.39 0.07
CA THR A 408 20.91 -7.37 -0.99
C THR A 408 19.51 -7.21 -1.56
N LEU A 409 19.39 -7.04 -2.86
CA LEU A 409 18.12 -6.99 -3.59
C LEU A 409 18.06 -8.15 -4.59
N ILE A 410 17.16 -9.08 -4.35
CA ILE A 410 16.91 -10.25 -5.20
C ILE A 410 15.62 -10.00 -5.95
N LEU A 411 15.69 -10.11 -7.28
CA LEU A 411 14.55 -10.01 -8.18
C LEU A 411 14.10 -11.40 -8.59
N ALA A 412 12.80 -11.69 -8.46
CA ALA A 412 12.21 -12.94 -8.91
C ALA A 412 10.98 -12.63 -9.76
N ASP A 413 10.93 -13.16 -10.98
CA ASP A 413 9.88 -12.86 -11.97
C ASP A 413 9.38 -14.14 -12.63
N ALA A 414 8.24 -14.65 -12.14
CA ALA A 414 7.66 -15.90 -12.64
C ALA A 414 7.16 -15.82 -14.10
N LYS A 415 7.02 -14.62 -14.67
CA LYS A 415 6.70 -14.41 -16.10
C LYS A 415 7.93 -14.10 -16.96
N GLY A 416 9.05 -13.74 -16.34
CA GLY A 416 10.33 -13.50 -17.00
C GLY A 416 10.42 -12.25 -17.88
N ALA A 417 9.43 -11.34 -17.85
CA ALA A 417 9.36 -10.22 -18.78
C ALA A 417 9.72 -8.87 -18.15
N ASP A 418 9.19 -8.57 -16.98
CA ASP A 418 9.19 -7.21 -16.43
C ASP A 418 10.48 -6.83 -15.68
N MET A 419 11.13 -7.78 -15.01
CA MET A 419 12.31 -7.50 -14.18
C MET A 419 13.64 -7.50 -14.96
N ARG A 420 13.70 -8.13 -16.12
CA ARG A 420 14.92 -8.15 -16.98
C ARG A 420 15.42 -6.75 -17.31
N THR A 421 14.54 -5.84 -17.69
CA THR A 421 14.88 -4.45 -18.05
C THR A 421 15.50 -3.68 -16.89
N VAL A 422 14.98 -3.82 -15.69
CA VAL A 422 15.53 -3.13 -14.50
C VAL A 422 16.82 -3.79 -14.04
N TYR A 423 16.95 -5.11 -14.17
CA TYR A 423 18.20 -5.82 -13.91
C TYR A 423 19.30 -5.40 -14.88
N ALA A 424 19.00 -5.33 -16.17
CA ALA A 424 19.93 -4.79 -17.18
C ALA A 424 20.36 -3.34 -16.86
N ALA A 425 19.47 -2.53 -16.25
CA ALA A 425 19.76 -1.18 -15.78
C ALA A 425 20.45 -1.14 -14.40
N ASN A 426 21.20 -2.16 -14.03
CA ASN A 426 22.00 -2.25 -12.80
C ASN A 426 21.18 -2.23 -11.49
N VAL A 427 19.94 -2.71 -11.51
CA VAL A 427 19.10 -2.87 -10.33
C VAL A 427 19.08 -4.34 -9.90
N GLY A 428 19.35 -4.60 -8.63
CA GLY A 428 19.40 -5.94 -8.06
C GLY A 428 20.76 -6.66 -8.27
N GLN A 429 21.02 -7.63 -7.43
CA GLN A 429 22.22 -8.47 -7.45
C GLN A 429 21.94 -9.89 -7.99
N ASN A 430 20.69 -10.30 -7.99
CA ASN A 430 20.27 -11.60 -8.51
C ASN A 430 18.95 -11.44 -9.26
N LEU A 431 18.79 -12.20 -10.34
CA LEU A 431 17.54 -12.34 -11.08
C LEU A 431 17.19 -13.82 -11.18
N SER A 432 16.03 -14.19 -10.67
CA SER A 432 15.49 -15.56 -10.68
C SER A 432 14.20 -15.60 -11.48
N ILE A 433 14.15 -16.40 -12.53
CA ILE A 433 13.01 -16.46 -13.48
C ILE A 433 12.32 -17.81 -13.42
N GLU A 434 13.06 -18.91 -13.47
CA GLU A 434 12.51 -20.25 -13.41
C GLU A 434 12.00 -20.58 -12.00
N THR A 435 11.04 -21.49 -11.93
CA THR A 435 10.44 -21.93 -10.67
C THR A 435 11.48 -22.41 -9.66
N ALA A 436 12.48 -23.18 -10.11
CA ALA A 436 13.57 -23.67 -9.25
C ALA A 436 14.45 -22.50 -8.75
N SER A 437 14.79 -21.55 -9.59
CA SER A 437 15.60 -20.38 -9.20
C SER A 437 14.84 -19.46 -8.24
N ILE A 438 13.54 -19.28 -8.41
CA ILE A 438 12.69 -18.54 -7.47
C ILE A 438 12.61 -19.28 -6.12
N HIS A 439 12.46 -20.61 -6.13
CA HIS A 439 12.51 -21.43 -4.91
C HIS A 439 13.87 -21.24 -4.21
N ARG A 440 14.98 -21.25 -4.97
CA ARG A 440 16.33 -21.05 -4.40
C ARG A 440 16.50 -19.66 -3.81
N ALA A 441 15.94 -18.62 -4.42
CA ALA A 441 15.91 -17.26 -3.89
C ALA A 441 15.16 -17.18 -2.53
N ILE A 442 14.03 -17.85 -2.42
CA ILE A 442 13.29 -17.99 -1.15
C ILE A 442 14.13 -18.74 -0.11
N THR A 443 14.79 -19.83 -0.53
CA THR A 443 15.69 -20.61 0.34
C THR A 443 16.86 -19.76 0.82
N TYR A 444 17.48 -18.97 -0.06
CA TYR A 444 18.57 -18.06 0.32
C TYR A 444 18.14 -17.06 1.42
N ALA A 445 16.97 -16.45 1.26
CA ALA A 445 16.42 -15.55 2.27
C ALA A 445 16.18 -16.27 3.62
N TYR A 446 15.68 -17.49 3.57
CA TYR A 446 15.48 -18.33 4.74
C TYR A 446 16.82 -18.69 5.40
N ASP A 447 17.81 -19.19 4.65
CA ASP A 447 19.12 -19.56 5.15
C ASP A 447 19.87 -18.36 5.76
N LEU A 448 19.78 -17.19 5.10
CA LEU A 448 20.31 -15.94 5.63
C LEU A 448 19.67 -15.58 6.96
N MET A 449 18.35 -15.71 7.06
CA MET A 449 17.61 -15.46 8.29
C MET A 449 18.07 -16.41 9.40
N GLU A 450 18.21 -17.70 9.13
CA GLU A 450 18.68 -18.70 10.13
C GLU A 450 20.11 -18.40 10.59
N ARG A 451 21.02 -18.06 9.68
CA ARG A 451 22.39 -17.63 10.04
C ARG A 451 22.37 -16.37 10.91
N ARG A 452 21.54 -15.39 10.59
CA ARG A 452 21.42 -14.15 11.36
C ARG A 452 20.86 -14.37 12.77
N LYS A 453 20.06 -15.39 13.01
CA LYS A 453 19.63 -15.76 14.38
C LYS A 453 20.82 -16.15 15.28
N LEU A 454 21.82 -16.82 14.72
CA LEU A 454 23.02 -17.21 15.46
C LEU A 454 23.90 -15.98 15.76
N ILE A 455 24.04 -15.08 14.78
CA ILE A 455 24.76 -13.80 14.91
C ILE A 455 24.03 -12.90 15.93
N TYR A 456 22.73 -12.77 15.82
CA TYR A 456 21.87 -11.95 16.69
C TYR A 456 22.09 -12.23 18.18
N LYS A 457 22.15 -13.51 18.56
CA LYS A 457 22.42 -13.90 19.96
C LYS A 457 23.75 -13.38 20.48
N ARG A 458 24.78 -13.31 19.62
CA ARG A 458 26.11 -12.82 20.00
C ARG A 458 26.17 -11.30 20.03
N LEU A 459 25.51 -10.62 19.08
CA LEU A 459 25.41 -9.16 19.09
C LEU A 459 24.81 -8.67 20.40
N ILE A 460 23.70 -9.27 20.85
CA ILE A 460 23.07 -8.94 22.14
C ILE A 460 24.03 -9.19 23.30
N ALA A 461 24.71 -10.33 23.32
CA ALA A 461 25.64 -10.67 24.40
C ALA A 461 26.83 -9.69 24.50
N GLN A 462 27.19 -9.03 23.39
CA GLN A 462 28.27 -8.06 23.32
C GLN A 462 27.79 -6.60 23.39
N GLY A 463 26.47 -6.35 23.52
CA GLY A 463 25.89 -5.02 23.53
C GLY A 463 25.96 -4.27 22.21
N ILE A 464 26.19 -4.99 21.08
CA ILE A 464 26.23 -4.43 19.74
C ILE A 464 24.77 -4.31 19.23
N PRO A 465 24.41 -3.20 18.57
CA PRO A 465 23.07 -3.07 17.99
C PRO A 465 22.72 -4.20 17.01
N ASP A 466 21.54 -4.76 17.16
CA ASP A 466 21.01 -5.92 16.43
C ASP A 466 20.40 -5.55 15.07
N VAL A 467 21.06 -4.68 14.33
CA VAL A 467 20.65 -4.22 13.01
C VAL A 467 21.51 -4.89 11.94
N PHE A 468 20.85 -5.44 10.95
CA PHE A 468 21.51 -6.11 9.81
C PHE A 468 21.32 -5.30 8.53
N GLU A 469 22.26 -5.43 7.61
CA GLU A 469 22.09 -4.95 6.24
C GLU A 469 20.83 -5.60 5.61
N PRO A 470 19.93 -4.83 5.00
CA PRO A 470 18.67 -5.39 4.51
C PRO A 470 18.88 -6.40 3.39
N CYS A 471 18.15 -7.51 3.44
CA CYS A 471 17.98 -8.42 2.33
C CYS A 471 16.51 -8.38 1.90
N ILE A 472 16.25 -7.91 0.69
CA ILE A 472 14.91 -7.76 0.15
C ILE A 472 14.75 -8.70 -1.05
N VAL A 473 13.78 -9.60 -0.97
CA VAL A 473 13.37 -10.47 -2.08
C VAL A 473 12.05 -9.95 -2.62
N VAL A 474 12.04 -9.62 -3.89
CA VAL A 474 10.84 -9.13 -4.59
C VAL A 474 10.42 -10.19 -5.59
N ILE A 475 9.20 -10.73 -5.43
CA ILE A 475 8.66 -11.77 -6.31
C ILE A 475 7.49 -11.17 -7.07
N ASP A 476 7.67 -10.95 -8.37
CA ASP A 476 6.57 -10.55 -9.26
C ASP A 476 5.84 -11.80 -9.77
N GLU A 477 4.54 -11.64 -9.99
CA GLU A 477 3.60 -12.71 -10.34
C GLU A 477 3.71 -13.93 -9.41
N PHE A 478 3.76 -13.64 -8.11
CA PHE A 478 3.80 -14.69 -7.08
C PHE A 478 2.70 -15.75 -7.25
N GLY A 479 1.52 -15.34 -7.71
CA GLY A 479 0.43 -16.28 -8.05
C GLY A 479 0.82 -17.29 -9.12
N ALA A 480 1.54 -16.87 -10.15
CA ALA A 480 2.02 -17.78 -11.21
C ALA A 480 3.04 -18.78 -10.66
N PHE A 481 3.99 -18.33 -9.83
CA PHE A 481 4.94 -19.23 -9.13
C PHE A 481 4.21 -20.26 -8.27
N ALA A 482 3.26 -19.83 -7.45
CA ALA A 482 2.54 -20.74 -6.56
C ALA A 482 1.65 -21.73 -7.31
N ALA A 483 1.03 -21.31 -8.44
CA ALA A 483 0.14 -22.14 -9.23
C ALA A 483 0.83 -23.39 -9.82
N VAL A 484 2.15 -23.35 -10.04
CA VAL A 484 2.91 -24.51 -10.52
C VAL A 484 2.66 -25.75 -9.65
N GLY A 485 2.63 -25.59 -8.33
CA GLY A 485 2.41 -26.71 -7.41
C GLY A 485 1.05 -26.71 -6.71
N LEU A 486 0.23 -25.65 -6.83
CA LEU A 486 -1.07 -25.55 -6.15
C LEU A 486 -2.26 -25.79 -7.07
N SER A 487 -2.04 -25.85 -8.40
CA SER A 487 -3.09 -26.19 -9.37
C SER A 487 -3.51 -27.66 -9.26
N ASP A 488 -4.73 -27.96 -9.69
CA ASP A 488 -5.27 -29.32 -9.62
C ASP A 488 -4.49 -30.32 -10.49
N GLY A 489 -3.88 -29.85 -11.60
CA GLY A 489 -3.07 -30.64 -12.52
C GLY A 489 -1.60 -30.75 -12.17
N ALA A 490 -1.13 -30.16 -11.08
CA ALA A 490 0.29 -30.16 -10.71
C ALA A 490 0.80 -31.57 -10.40
N SER A 491 2.04 -31.86 -10.84
CA SER A 491 2.73 -33.13 -10.51
C SER A 491 2.98 -33.25 -9.01
N SER A 492 3.28 -34.47 -8.54
CA SER A 492 3.64 -34.67 -7.12
C SER A 492 4.94 -33.95 -6.77
N ALA A 493 5.86 -33.85 -7.72
CA ALA A 493 7.12 -33.16 -7.60
C ALA A 493 6.93 -31.66 -7.45
N ASP A 494 6.15 -31.04 -8.33
CA ASP A 494 5.80 -29.63 -8.27
C ASP A 494 5.11 -29.26 -6.95
N LYS A 495 4.16 -30.11 -6.53
CA LYS A 495 3.48 -29.93 -5.23
C LYS A 495 4.46 -29.92 -4.07
N ALA A 496 5.39 -30.88 -4.03
CA ALA A 496 6.39 -30.97 -2.98
C ALA A 496 7.36 -29.77 -3.00
N GLY A 497 7.86 -29.39 -4.17
CA GLY A 497 8.77 -28.26 -4.36
C GLY A 497 8.14 -26.93 -3.94
N ILE A 498 6.94 -26.62 -4.44
CA ILE A 498 6.24 -25.40 -4.04
C ILE A 498 5.84 -25.40 -2.57
N GLN A 499 5.43 -26.53 -2.00
CA GLN A 499 5.16 -26.64 -0.57
C GLN A 499 6.40 -26.35 0.28
N ALA A 500 7.56 -26.87 -0.11
CA ALA A 500 8.84 -26.61 0.58
C ALA A 500 9.19 -25.11 0.52
N ALA A 501 9.10 -24.49 -0.65
CA ALA A 501 9.31 -23.05 -0.81
C ALA A 501 8.33 -22.23 0.04
N MET A 502 7.04 -22.58 0.05
CA MET A 502 6.00 -21.90 0.83
C MET A 502 6.21 -22.02 2.35
N ILE A 503 6.73 -23.13 2.84
CA ILE A 503 7.09 -23.30 4.25
C ILE A 503 8.19 -22.30 4.62
N LYS A 504 9.28 -22.22 3.85
CA LYS A 504 10.39 -21.30 4.08
C LYS A 504 9.94 -19.84 3.98
N LEU A 505 9.18 -19.49 2.95
CA LEU A 505 8.61 -18.17 2.77
C LEU A 505 7.79 -17.74 4.00
N ARG A 506 6.94 -18.63 4.52
CA ARG A 506 6.16 -18.34 5.74
C ARG A 506 7.04 -18.18 6.99
N HIS A 507 8.15 -18.88 7.08
CA HIS A 507 9.12 -18.67 8.16
C HIS A 507 9.77 -17.28 8.07
N VAL A 508 10.20 -16.87 6.87
CA VAL A 508 10.74 -15.53 6.64
C VAL A 508 9.71 -14.45 6.97
N LEU A 509 8.45 -14.61 6.54
CA LEU A 509 7.36 -13.68 6.87
C LEU A 509 7.15 -13.52 8.38
N LYS A 510 7.31 -14.57 9.15
CA LYS A 510 7.10 -14.52 10.60
C LYS A 510 8.28 -13.97 11.39
N GLN A 511 9.51 -14.15 10.93
CA GLN A 511 10.71 -13.93 11.73
C GLN A 511 11.73 -12.99 11.07
N GLY A 512 11.57 -12.67 9.78
CA GLY A 512 12.53 -11.89 9.01
C GLY A 512 12.70 -10.43 9.50
N ARG A 513 11.68 -9.85 10.13
CA ARG A 513 11.66 -8.44 10.54
C ARG A 513 12.89 -8.02 11.36
N SER A 514 13.14 -8.67 12.48
CA SER A 514 14.26 -8.36 13.38
C SER A 514 15.62 -8.75 12.80
N LEU A 515 15.62 -9.55 11.75
CA LEU A 515 16.82 -10.06 11.09
C LEU A 515 17.10 -9.36 9.76
N GLY A 516 16.37 -8.28 9.44
CA GLY A 516 16.56 -7.48 8.23
C GLY A 516 16.28 -8.24 6.93
N VAL A 517 15.37 -9.23 6.95
CA VAL A 517 14.95 -9.97 5.75
C VAL A 517 13.52 -9.61 5.42
N HIS A 518 13.30 -9.09 4.21
CA HIS A 518 12.04 -8.55 3.77
C HIS A 518 11.55 -9.24 2.50
N LEU A 519 10.23 -9.42 2.40
CA LEU A 519 9.58 -9.97 1.21
C LEU A 519 8.57 -8.97 0.66
N ILE A 520 8.65 -8.73 -0.63
CA ILE A 520 7.67 -7.96 -1.39
C ILE A 520 7.09 -8.92 -2.44
N LEU A 521 5.82 -9.28 -2.27
CA LEU A 521 5.11 -10.14 -3.19
C LEU A 521 4.21 -9.31 -4.08
N SER A 522 4.27 -9.52 -5.37
CA SER A 522 3.42 -8.86 -6.36
C SER A 522 2.61 -9.89 -7.13
N THR A 523 1.35 -9.63 -7.39
CA THR A 523 0.47 -10.54 -8.12
C THR A 523 -0.66 -9.80 -8.83
N GLN A 524 -1.16 -10.38 -9.91
CA GLN A 524 -2.43 -9.99 -10.53
C GLN A 524 -3.55 -10.96 -10.16
N ASP A 525 -3.19 -12.22 -9.89
CA ASP A 525 -4.14 -13.27 -9.57
C ASP A 525 -4.24 -13.48 -8.05
N VAL A 526 -5.48 -13.57 -7.59
CA VAL A 526 -5.85 -13.85 -6.20
C VAL A 526 -6.73 -15.10 -6.07
N ALA A 527 -6.73 -15.96 -7.10
CA ALA A 527 -7.42 -17.24 -7.07
C ALA A 527 -6.88 -18.14 -5.95
N LYS A 528 -7.53 -19.27 -5.72
CA LYS A 528 -7.14 -20.21 -4.67
C LYS A 528 -5.72 -20.75 -4.88
N GLU A 529 -5.34 -20.98 -6.12
CA GLU A 529 -4.04 -21.51 -6.54
C GLU A 529 -2.91 -20.49 -6.47
N SER A 530 -3.22 -19.21 -6.28
CA SER A 530 -2.20 -18.13 -6.16
C SER A 530 -1.36 -18.19 -4.88
N GLY A 531 -1.63 -19.13 -4.00
CA GLY A 531 -0.90 -19.24 -2.71
C GLY A 531 -1.22 -18.14 -1.70
N ILE A 532 -2.10 -17.21 -2.04
CA ILE A 532 -2.54 -16.10 -1.15
C ILE A 532 -3.67 -16.62 -0.26
N ASP A 533 -3.28 -17.22 0.84
CA ASP A 533 -4.21 -17.73 1.86
C ASP A 533 -4.32 -16.79 3.07
N ALA A 534 -5.29 -17.06 3.95
CA ALA A 534 -5.52 -16.28 5.15
C ALA A 534 -4.29 -16.26 6.09
N LYS A 535 -3.45 -17.32 6.07
CA LYS A 535 -2.24 -17.40 6.90
C LYS A 535 -1.16 -16.46 6.39
N LEU A 536 -1.02 -16.32 5.07
CA LEU A 536 -0.12 -15.37 4.44
C LEU A 536 -0.59 -13.93 4.69
N LEU A 537 -1.88 -13.65 4.46
CA LEU A 537 -2.47 -12.32 4.68
C LEU A 537 -2.41 -11.87 6.15
N ALA A 538 -2.48 -12.80 7.10
CA ALA A 538 -2.35 -12.46 8.53
C ALA A 538 -0.99 -11.85 8.88
N VAL A 539 0.05 -12.16 8.12
CA VAL A 539 1.42 -11.66 8.31
C VAL A 539 1.72 -10.47 7.39
N MET A 540 1.27 -10.51 6.14
CA MET A 540 1.42 -9.42 5.18
C MET A 540 0.32 -8.38 5.38
N ARG A 541 0.48 -7.56 6.42
CA ARG A 541 -0.53 -6.59 6.83
C ARG A 541 -0.58 -5.35 5.96
N VAL A 542 0.51 -5.00 5.28
CA VAL A 542 0.49 -3.92 4.30
C VAL A 542 0.11 -4.49 2.95
N ARG A 543 -0.98 -3.98 2.43
CA ARG A 543 -1.54 -4.38 1.13
C ARG A 543 -1.72 -3.15 0.27
N ILE A 544 -1.16 -3.20 -0.92
CA ILE A 544 -1.22 -2.15 -1.94
C ILE A 544 -2.01 -2.73 -3.10
N MET A 545 -3.13 -2.11 -3.43
CA MET A 545 -3.93 -2.46 -4.60
C MET A 545 -3.88 -1.33 -5.61
N VAL A 546 -3.35 -1.61 -6.79
CA VAL A 546 -3.31 -0.67 -7.92
C VAL A 546 -4.49 -0.97 -8.84
N GLY A 547 -5.27 0.04 -9.15
CA GLY A 547 -6.55 -0.08 -9.83
C GLY A 547 -7.72 -0.32 -8.87
N ARG A 548 -8.90 -0.45 -9.43
CA ARG A 548 -10.11 -0.79 -8.68
C ARG A 548 -10.11 -2.29 -8.36
N PRO A 549 -10.26 -2.70 -7.10
CA PRO A 549 -10.38 -4.10 -6.75
C PRO A 549 -11.66 -4.71 -7.34
N GLU A 550 -11.55 -5.88 -7.90
CA GLU A 550 -12.70 -6.65 -8.39
C GLU A 550 -13.60 -7.02 -7.22
N GLU A 551 -14.90 -6.85 -7.43
CA GLU A 551 -15.96 -7.22 -6.49
C GLU A 551 -16.40 -8.68 -6.72
N GLY A 552 -17.06 -9.27 -5.74
CA GLY A 552 -17.51 -10.66 -5.79
C GLY A 552 -16.69 -11.61 -4.91
N SER A 553 -17.17 -12.85 -4.74
CA SER A 553 -16.61 -13.82 -3.78
C SER A 553 -15.18 -14.27 -4.13
N GLY A 554 -14.79 -14.23 -5.41
CA GLY A 554 -13.44 -14.54 -5.91
C GLY A 554 -12.53 -13.34 -6.11
N GLY A 555 -13.07 -12.12 -6.08
CA GLY A 555 -12.35 -10.92 -6.45
C GLY A 555 -11.40 -10.37 -5.38
N HIS A 556 -10.57 -9.42 -5.80
CA HIS A 556 -9.56 -8.76 -4.99
C HIS A 556 -10.11 -8.18 -3.67
N LEU A 557 -11.32 -7.59 -3.71
CA LEU A 557 -11.93 -6.95 -2.53
C LEU A 557 -12.15 -7.96 -1.39
N VAL A 558 -12.62 -9.16 -1.73
CA VAL A 558 -12.94 -10.19 -0.73
C VAL A 558 -11.70 -10.97 -0.31
N LYS A 559 -10.80 -11.24 -1.26
CA LYS A 559 -9.60 -12.06 -1.01
C LYS A 559 -8.50 -11.32 -0.29
N LEU A 560 -8.26 -10.05 -0.61
CA LEU A 560 -7.14 -9.28 -0.04
C LEU A 560 -7.51 -8.51 1.23
N PHE A 561 -8.77 -8.11 1.39
CA PHE A 561 -9.15 -7.19 2.45
C PHE A 561 -10.07 -7.85 3.49
N GLN A 562 -9.81 -7.53 4.76
CA GLN A 562 -10.63 -8.00 5.85
C GLN A 562 -12.04 -7.39 5.79
N GLN A 563 -13.02 -8.06 6.37
CA GLN A 563 -14.42 -7.62 6.30
C GLN A 563 -14.61 -6.16 6.77
N GLY A 564 -13.92 -5.75 7.83
CA GLY A 564 -13.99 -4.37 8.34
C GLY A 564 -13.32 -3.32 7.45
N GLU A 565 -12.44 -3.72 6.53
CA GLU A 565 -11.73 -2.81 5.63
C GLU A 565 -12.46 -2.61 4.29
N ARG A 566 -13.28 -3.58 3.87
CA ARG A 566 -13.86 -3.64 2.52
C ARG A 566 -14.69 -2.43 2.15
N ALA A 567 -15.55 -1.97 3.05
CA ALA A 567 -16.37 -0.78 2.81
C ALA A 567 -15.52 0.47 2.58
N ALA A 568 -14.47 0.67 3.38
CA ALA A 568 -13.57 1.80 3.22
C ALA A 568 -12.73 1.69 1.94
N VAL A 569 -12.26 0.48 1.58
CA VAL A 569 -11.55 0.23 0.32
C VAL A 569 -12.45 0.50 -0.88
N GLN A 570 -13.67 0.01 -0.87
CA GLN A 570 -14.65 0.22 -1.93
C GLN A 570 -14.97 1.71 -2.09
N ALA A 571 -15.20 2.42 -0.99
CA ALA A 571 -15.41 3.87 -1.02
C ALA A 571 -14.19 4.62 -1.57
N ALA A 572 -12.98 4.24 -1.15
CA ALA A 572 -11.74 4.87 -1.60
C ALA A 572 -11.43 4.63 -3.08
N THR A 573 -11.95 3.56 -3.67
CA THR A 573 -11.69 3.16 -5.07
C THR A 573 -12.89 3.32 -6.00
N SER A 574 -14.06 3.73 -5.49
CA SER A 574 -15.30 3.87 -6.27
C SER A 574 -15.20 4.80 -7.48
N HIS A 575 -14.30 5.79 -7.41
CA HIS A 575 -14.06 6.76 -8.47
C HIS A 575 -13.03 6.31 -9.52
N ILE A 576 -12.40 5.14 -9.33
CA ILE A 576 -11.40 4.61 -10.26
C ILE A 576 -12.12 3.93 -11.42
N GLY A 577 -11.96 4.50 -12.62
CA GLY A 577 -12.45 3.93 -13.85
C GLY A 577 -11.46 2.95 -14.49
N PRO A 578 -11.88 2.20 -15.52
CA PRO A 578 -11.03 1.20 -16.17
C PRO A 578 -9.79 1.80 -16.88
N ASN A 579 -9.82 3.10 -17.22
CA ASN A 579 -8.72 3.81 -17.90
C ASN A 579 -7.84 4.62 -16.93
N ASP A 580 -8.13 4.60 -15.64
CA ASP A 580 -7.39 5.37 -14.65
C ASP A 580 -6.17 4.59 -14.16
N MET A 581 -5.05 4.77 -14.86
CA MET A 581 -3.79 4.12 -14.50
C MET A 581 -3.13 4.77 -13.27
N GLY A 582 -2.52 3.94 -12.43
CA GLY A 582 -1.75 4.35 -11.27
C GLY A 582 -2.58 4.82 -10.08
N LEU A 583 -3.91 4.81 -10.16
CA LEU A 583 -4.74 5.02 -8.97
C LEU A 583 -4.85 3.73 -8.18
N GLY A 584 -4.95 3.85 -6.86
CA GLY A 584 -5.04 2.67 -6.02
C GLY A 584 -5.33 2.99 -4.56
N VAL A 585 -5.27 1.96 -3.75
CA VAL A 585 -5.49 2.03 -2.31
C VAL A 585 -4.44 1.21 -1.57
N THR A 586 -3.96 1.73 -0.46
CA THR A 586 -3.12 0.97 0.48
C THR A 586 -3.84 0.83 1.82
N VAL A 587 -3.68 -0.34 2.42
CA VAL A 587 -4.16 -0.62 3.77
C VAL A 587 -2.95 -0.88 4.65
N THR A 588 -2.84 -0.14 5.74
CA THR A 588 -1.77 -0.30 6.73
C THR A 588 -2.10 -1.41 7.73
N ALA A 589 -1.14 -1.78 8.56
CA ALA A 589 -1.33 -2.80 9.60
C ALA A 589 -2.39 -2.41 10.65
N GLU A 590 -2.66 -1.13 10.80
CA GLU A 590 -3.69 -0.57 11.67
C GLU A 590 -5.08 -0.55 11.01
N GLY A 591 -5.20 -1.09 9.80
CA GLY A 591 -6.44 -1.07 9.02
C GLY A 591 -6.77 0.29 8.39
N LYS A 592 -5.84 1.25 8.42
CA LYS A 592 -6.06 2.56 7.79
C LYS A 592 -6.01 2.43 6.27
N VAL A 593 -7.11 2.76 5.64
CA VAL A 593 -7.26 2.81 4.19
C VAL A 593 -6.84 4.18 3.68
N THR A 594 -5.92 4.21 2.70
CA THR A 594 -5.44 5.45 2.08
C THR A 594 -5.45 5.30 0.57
N ALA A 595 -6.25 6.11 -0.12
CA ALA A 595 -6.20 6.19 -1.57
C ALA A 595 -4.93 6.92 -2.01
N PHE A 596 -4.34 6.48 -3.11
CA PHE A 596 -3.12 7.09 -3.66
C PHE A 596 -3.15 7.12 -5.19
N LYS A 597 -2.34 8.02 -5.74
CA LYS A 597 -1.85 7.94 -7.11
C LYS A 597 -0.39 7.51 -7.07
N ALA A 598 -0.08 6.41 -7.76
CA ALA A 598 1.25 5.83 -7.78
C ALA A 598 2.30 6.85 -8.24
N PHE A 599 3.48 6.74 -7.68
CA PHE A 599 4.62 7.46 -8.25
C PHE A 599 4.84 7.03 -9.69
N TYR A 600 5.08 8.00 -10.53
CA TYR A 600 5.42 7.82 -11.93
C TYR A 600 6.50 8.82 -12.32
N ASN A 601 7.62 8.30 -12.79
CA ASN A 601 8.70 9.11 -13.34
C ASN A 601 8.59 9.09 -14.86
N ASP A 602 8.54 10.29 -15.45
CA ASP A 602 8.73 10.48 -16.87
C ASP A 602 10.22 10.26 -17.26
N GLU A 603 10.56 10.52 -18.49
CA GLU A 603 11.91 10.28 -19.01
C GLU A 603 12.99 11.09 -18.26
N ASP A 604 12.73 12.37 -17.99
CA ASP A 604 13.66 13.25 -17.28
C ASP A 604 13.85 12.85 -15.81
N ALA A 605 12.75 12.50 -15.15
CA ALA A 605 12.79 12.04 -13.77
C ALA A 605 13.44 10.65 -13.66
N ASN A 606 13.25 9.77 -14.64
CA ASN A 606 13.97 8.51 -14.73
C ASN A 606 15.47 8.73 -14.95
N ALA A 607 15.87 9.65 -15.82
CA ALA A 607 17.28 10.01 -15.99
C ALA A 607 17.92 10.50 -14.69
N THR A 608 17.18 11.30 -13.91
CA THR A 608 17.61 11.74 -12.57
C THR A 608 17.78 10.56 -11.60
N MET A 609 16.85 9.61 -11.63
CA MET A 609 16.91 8.39 -10.80
C MET A 609 18.08 7.49 -11.24
N ASP A 610 18.29 7.32 -12.53
CA ASP A 610 19.37 6.51 -13.08
C ASP A 610 20.76 7.13 -12.81
N ALA A 611 20.87 8.47 -12.83
CA ALA A 611 22.07 9.16 -12.37
C ALA A 611 22.33 8.91 -10.87
N ALA A 612 21.30 8.90 -10.04
CA ALA A 612 21.42 8.57 -8.62
C ALA A 612 21.81 7.10 -8.41
N LEU A 613 21.30 6.17 -9.21
CA LEU A 613 21.67 4.75 -9.20
C LEU A 613 23.15 4.58 -9.57
N THR A 614 23.60 5.26 -10.62
CA THR A 614 25.00 5.24 -11.06
C THR A 614 25.93 5.77 -9.98
N ALA A 615 25.59 6.90 -9.36
CA ALA A 615 26.37 7.48 -8.26
C ALA A 615 26.38 6.60 -7.01
N ALA A 616 25.26 5.96 -6.70
CA ALA A 616 25.14 5.04 -5.57
C ALA A 616 25.96 3.76 -5.79
N GLY A 617 26.04 3.27 -7.02
CA GLY A 617 26.65 1.99 -7.36
C GLY A 617 25.80 0.78 -6.94
N ARG A 618 26.38 -0.39 -6.98
CA ARG A 618 25.78 -1.65 -6.52
C ARG A 618 26.86 -2.63 -6.05
N ARG A 619 26.43 -3.70 -5.42
CA ARG A 619 27.30 -4.84 -5.13
C ARG A 619 27.43 -5.74 -6.37
N PRO A 620 28.49 -6.58 -6.46
CA PRO A 620 28.63 -7.58 -7.52
C PRO A 620 27.40 -8.49 -7.61
N ARG A 621 27.11 -8.93 -8.82
CA ARG A 621 26.03 -9.88 -9.09
C ARG A 621 26.41 -11.30 -8.73
N PHE A 622 25.40 -12.08 -8.38
CA PHE A 622 25.52 -13.51 -8.14
C PHE A 622 24.36 -14.26 -8.78
N GLY A 623 24.56 -15.53 -9.07
CA GLY A 623 23.57 -16.45 -9.61
C GLY A 623 23.43 -17.70 -8.78
N TRP A 624 22.69 -18.65 -9.29
CA TRP A 624 22.53 -19.99 -8.73
C TRP A 624 23.17 -21.01 -9.66
N GLU A 625 24.00 -21.91 -9.10
CA GLU A 625 24.73 -22.92 -9.87
C GLU A 625 23.92 -24.20 -10.00
N PHE A 626 22.98 -24.24 -10.93
CA PHE A 626 22.20 -25.44 -11.23
C PHE A 626 23.00 -26.43 -12.10
N PRO A 627 22.90 -27.73 -11.85
CA PRO A 627 23.69 -28.73 -12.59
C PRO A 627 23.19 -29.03 -14.01
N ASP A 628 22.00 -28.57 -14.40
CA ASP A 628 21.51 -28.65 -15.76
C ASP A 628 20.49 -27.55 -16.04
N ASP A 629 20.14 -27.42 -17.31
CA ASP A 629 19.60 -26.26 -17.91
C ASP A 629 18.12 -26.31 -18.30
N ASP A 630 17.47 -27.41 -18.21
CA ASP A 630 16.16 -27.59 -18.81
C ASP A 630 14.97 -27.28 -17.89
N GLY A 631 15.20 -26.70 -16.74
CA GLY A 631 14.16 -26.35 -15.77
C GLY A 631 13.53 -27.55 -15.05
N ALA A 632 14.00 -28.76 -15.29
CA ALA A 632 13.48 -30.01 -14.73
C ALA A 632 13.87 -30.24 -13.25
N TRP A 633 14.41 -29.24 -12.58
CA TRP A 633 14.86 -29.31 -11.22
C TRP A 633 13.81 -29.71 -10.20
N LEU A 634 12.62 -29.15 -10.31
CA LEU A 634 11.55 -29.50 -9.41
C LEU A 634 11.13 -30.97 -9.55
N GLU A 635 11.15 -31.48 -10.75
CA GLU A 635 10.91 -32.89 -10.99
C GLU A 635 12.03 -33.77 -10.44
N ARG A 636 13.27 -33.39 -10.63
CA ARG A 636 14.45 -34.14 -10.15
C ARG A 636 14.66 -34.06 -8.63
N THR A 637 14.41 -32.91 -8.02
CA THR A 637 14.54 -32.78 -6.56
C THR A 637 13.55 -33.62 -5.78
N CYS A 638 12.47 -34.05 -6.40
CA CYS A 638 11.47 -34.93 -5.83
C CYS A 638 11.58 -36.38 -6.36
N ALA A 639 12.44 -36.61 -7.37
CA ALA A 639 12.68 -37.97 -7.87
C ALA A 639 13.41 -38.82 -6.82
N GLU A 640 13.12 -40.11 -6.81
CA GLU A 640 13.61 -41.08 -5.86
C GLU A 640 15.13 -41.36 -5.95
N THR A 641 15.89 -40.65 -6.75
CA THR A 641 17.33 -40.81 -6.91
C THR A 641 18.08 -40.00 -5.86
N LYS A 642 18.80 -40.69 -5.02
CA LYS A 642 19.58 -40.15 -3.91
C LYS A 642 20.74 -39.21 -4.32
N ASP A 643 21.00 -39.04 -5.62
CA ASP A 643 22.22 -38.40 -6.13
C ASP A 643 21.97 -37.00 -6.76
N VAL A 644 20.72 -36.53 -6.83
CA VAL A 644 20.41 -35.17 -7.35
C VAL A 644 20.39 -34.20 -6.19
N PRO A 645 21.19 -33.11 -6.23
CA PRO A 645 21.19 -32.14 -5.17
C PRO A 645 19.82 -31.46 -5.06
N SER A 646 19.34 -31.33 -3.84
CA SER A 646 18.14 -30.57 -3.52
C SER A 646 18.31 -29.11 -3.95
N VAL A 647 17.24 -28.45 -4.41
CA VAL A 647 17.24 -26.98 -4.65
C VAL A 647 17.81 -26.20 -3.46
N ASP A 648 17.64 -26.73 -2.27
CA ASP A 648 18.14 -26.15 -1.04
C ASP A 648 19.68 -26.11 -0.96
N SER A 649 20.35 -27.08 -1.58
CA SER A 649 21.82 -27.22 -1.57
C SER A 649 22.50 -26.52 -2.74
N ILE A 650 21.75 -25.93 -3.67
CA ILE A 650 22.30 -25.21 -4.82
C ILE A 650 23.15 -24.02 -4.34
N PRO A 651 24.42 -23.93 -4.69
CA PRO A 651 25.27 -22.83 -4.27
C PRO A 651 24.94 -21.52 -4.98
N ALA A 652 25.23 -20.42 -4.31
CA ALA A 652 25.29 -19.12 -4.95
C ALA A 652 26.68 -18.94 -5.53
N ILE A 653 26.75 -18.54 -6.80
CA ILE A 653 28.01 -18.26 -7.50
C ILE A 653 28.16 -16.77 -7.80
N ALA A 654 29.38 -16.24 -7.73
CA ALA A 654 29.65 -14.87 -8.11
C ALA A 654 29.68 -14.77 -9.65
N LEU A 655 28.84 -13.91 -10.21
CA LEU A 655 28.84 -13.60 -11.65
C LEU A 655 29.76 -12.43 -11.99
N GLU A 656 30.13 -11.64 -11.00
CA GLU A 656 30.99 -10.47 -11.15
C GLU A 656 32.04 -10.45 -10.01
N SER A 657 33.27 -10.09 -10.33
CA SER A 657 34.33 -9.81 -9.34
C SER A 657 34.10 -8.43 -8.69
N ASP A 658 33.75 -7.45 -9.50
CA ASP A 658 33.37 -6.10 -9.13
C ASP A 658 32.15 -5.69 -9.96
N PRO A 659 31.37 -4.69 -9.52
CA PRO A 659 30.19 -4.25 -10.27
C PRO A 659 30.49 -3.94 -11.74
N GLY A 660 29.89 -4.71 -12.64
CA GLY A 660 30.11 -4.57 -14.09
C GLY A 660 31.33 -5.29 -14.64
N VAL A 661 32.10 -6.02 -13.83
CA VAL A 661 33.24 -6.84 -14.27
C VAL A 661 32.85 -8.31 -14.21
N PRO A 662 32.40 -8.91 -15.32
CA PRO A 662 31.99 -10.31 -15.34
C PRO A 662 33.15 -11.25 -14.97
N ILE A 663 32.88 -12.26 -14.19
CA ILE A 663 33.78 -13.39 -14.00
C ILE A 663 33.52 -14.35 -15.15
N LEU A 664 34.41 -14.33 -16.15
CA LEU A 664 34.36 -15.29 -17.24
C LEU A 664 35.10 -16.57 -16.82
N GLY A 665 34.49 -17.72 -17.08
CA GLY A 665 35.14 -18.98 -16.97
C GLY A 665 35.51 -19.43 -15.54
N ARG A 666 34.75 -19.09 -14.53
CA ARG A 666 34.93 -19.55 -13.14
C ARG A 666 33.88 -20.54 -12.65
N SER A 667 33.33 -21.28 -13.55
CA SER A 667 32.42 -22.34 -13.17
C SER A 667 33.08 -23.70 -13.42
N ARG A 668 32.85 -24.67 -12.54
CA ARG A 668 33.25 -26.07 -12.77
C ARG A 668 32.59 -26.67 -14.01
N PHE A 669 31.58 -26.01 -14.56
CA PHE A 669 30.83 -26.42 -15.75
C PHE A 669 31.32 -25.75 -17.05
N ASP A 670 32.19 -24.75 -16.97
CA ASP A 670 32.71 -24.00 -18.09
C ASP A 670 34.12 -24.49 -18.45
N GLU A 671 34.30 -25.05 -19.66
CA GLU A 671 35.60 -25.56 -20.17
C GLU A 671 36.73 -24.50 -20.16
N GLY A 672 36.38 -23.22 -20.18
CA GLY A 672 37.33 -22.12 -20.06
C GLY A 672 37.73 -21.78 -18.63
N SER A 673 37.08 -22.38 -17.64
CA SER A 673 37.32 -22.13 -16.22
C SER A 673 38.56 -22.88 -15.69
N PRO A 674 39.40 -22.23 -14.86
CA PRO A 674 40.43 -22.95 -14.13
C PRO A 674 39.87 -23.99 -13.14
N ASP A 675 38.61 -23.87 -12.76
CA ASP A 675 37.89 -24.79 -11.86
C ASP A 675 37.01 -25.79 -12.63
N TYR A 676 37.23 -25.94 -13.95
CA TYR A 676 36.46 -26.85 -14.80
C TYR A 676 36.58 -28.31 -14.34
N ASP A 677 35.43 -28.94 -14.15
CA ASP A 677 35.32 -30.35 -13.85
C ASP A 677 34.54 -31.06 -14.98
N PRO A 678 35.21 -31.86 -15.82
CA PRO A 678 34.55 -32.54 -16.94
C PRO A 678 33.53 -33.59 -16.50
N GLY A 679 33.50 -33.95 -15.21
CA GLY A 679 32.47 -34.83 -14.63
C GLY A 679 31.20 -34.08 -14.20
N SER A 680 31.21 -32.77 -14.22
CA SER A 680 30.05 -31.96 -13.89
C SER A 680 29.14 -31.78 -15.14
N PRO A 681 27.80 -31.77 -14.96
CA PRO A 681 26.90 -31.44 -16.05
C PRO A 681 27.10 -30.00 -16.53
N PRO A 682 26.75 -29.65 -17.78
CA PRO A 682 26.96 -28.31 -18.33
C PRO A 682 26.19 -27.25 -17.55
N LEU A 683 26.78 -26.07 -17.50
CA LEU A 683 26.12 -24.89 -16.88
C LEU A 683 24.85 -24.55 -17.64
N ASN A 684 23.79 -24.25 -16.92
CA ASN A 684 22.56 -23.75 -17.52
C ASN A 684 22.82 -22.44 -18.27
N SER A 685 22.67 -22.46 -19.60
CA SER A 685 22.88 -21.32 -20.47
C SER A 685 21.96 -20.14 -20.12
N ALA A 686 20.76 -20.42 -19.62
CA ALA A 686 19.81 -19.40 -19.15
C ALA A 686 20.32 -18.63 -17.91
N HIS A 687 21.24 -19.21 -17.14
CA HIS A 687 21.88 -18.56 -16.00
C HIS A 687 23.22 -17.88 -16.37
N ALA A 688 23.87 -18.31 -17.46
CA ALA A 688 25.12 -17.71 -17.94
C ALA A 688 24.91 -16.36 -18.66
N GLU A 689 23.72 -16.08 -19.13
CA GLU A 689 23.36 -14.83 -19.81
C GLU A 689 22.96 -13.68 -18.87
N PHE A 690 22.96 -13.92 -17.56
CA PHE A 690 22.63 -12.95 -16.55
C PHE A 690 23.88 -12.52 -15.78
#